data_f5a591ab8af1510aca9930a95448e5c2
#
_entry.id   f5a591ab8af1510aca9930a95448e5c2
#
_cell.length_a   1.000
_cell.length_b   1.000
_cell.length_c   1.000
_cell.angle_alpha   90.00
_cell.angle_beta   90.00
_cell.angle_gamma   90.00
#
_symmetry.space_group_name_H-M   'P 1'
#
loop_
_entity.id
_entity.type
_entity.pdbx_description
1 polymer ?
#
loop_
_entity_poly.entity_id
_entity_poly.type
_entity_poly.pdbx_seq_one_letter_code
_entity_poly.pdbx_strand_id
1 'polypeptide(L)'
;MAERFDKELESTPLADDHDYPVMPLRNTVLFPQQVIPIYIGREKSLKLIEDLGPGDKHIVVVAQEDGSIEDPKPEDLYAYGTLGVVLKVFDMPDNSKSAIVQGVERVKLLSFGDAEPYYTAVVERIKDNPVSDDLGLDALAKNLRDTFTELIQVAPNLTEEHSGMLSNIQKPSRLADRAVSLLTVPNQEKQEVLEELEVKKRVEKTITLLTREIQRIKLGEEIQTEVHDEISKTQREYYLREQMKAIKRELGEDEETVEIKELEDRIKAAGLPEEAEKVAIKELDRLTRIPTQSPEYSVSRTYIEWLADLPWSKSSDDQINVKKAEKILDEDHYGLEKVKERILEYLAVRNLKQERNPDSVVRGPILCFSGPPGVGKTSLGKSIARAIGREFVRMSLGGVRDEAEIRGHRRTYIGALPGRIIQSMKKAGTNNPVFMLDEIDKLGSDFRGDPSSAMLEVLDPEQNDSFSDHYLEVDFDLSKVMFITTANYQDAIPPALRDRMEILDFSGYIEDEKIKIAQRHLIPKQIGENGLTKKEVSLDKTAISELIRSYTRESGVRNLEREIANVLRKVARDMVEKTVKKIRVTKAKVLDYLGSPRFYSELAERTTKPGVVTGLAWTAAGGDILFIESSKMKGKGNLTLTGQLGDVMKESATAALTYVRSHTDILGVPEDFHEKTDVHVHVPAGAIPKDGPSAGVSMFTSIVSLLIGKPVKDKLAMTGEITLRGNVLPIGGVKEKVTAAHRSGIRHIILPDHNKKDLEEIPDHIKKDLNFYFAKEIMDVIDVALPGLNGKKKKPARRKTNSKLKKVS
;
A
#
# COMPACT_ATOMS: atom_id res chain seq x y z
N MET A 1 76.57 6.53 -4.97
CA MET A 1 76.52 5.07 -4.69
C MET A 1 75.39 4.42 -5.51
N ALA A 2 74.26 5.01 -5.67
CA ALA A 2 73.17 4.44 -6.47
C ALA A 2 73.52 4.21 -7.94
N GLU A 3 74.16 5.13 -8.62
CA GLU A 3 74.54 4.95 -10.04
C GLU A 3 75.60 3.90 -10.34
N ARG A 4 76.39 3.50 -9.34
CA ARG A 4 77.33 2.38 -9.46
C ARG A 4 76.63 1.01 -9.32
N PHE A 5 75.64 0.92 -8.49
CA PHE A 5 74.81 -0.29 -8.34
C PHE A 5 73.93 -0.55 -9.54
N ASP A 6 73.37 0.51 -10.15
CA ASP A 6 72.54 0.37 -11.39
C ASP A 6 73.34 -0.23 -12.55
N LYS A 7 74.63 0.08 -12.68
CA LYS A 7 75.47 -0.48 -13.76
C LYS A 7 75.92 -1.93 -13.56
N GLU A 8 76.09 -2.42 -12.31
CA GLU A 8 76.42 -3.81 -12.02
C GLU A 8 75.20 -4.74 -12.20
N LEU A 9 73.96 -4.22 -11.93
CA LEU A 9 72.70 -4.97 -12.12
C LEU A 9 72.30 -5.15 -13.58
N GLU A 10 72.66 -4.22 -14.47
CA GLU A 10 72.39 -4.30 -15.92
C GLU A 10 73.25 -5.30 -16.67
N SER A 11 74.29 -5.87 -16.03
CA SER A 11 75.37 -6.68 -16.69
C SER A 11 75.30 -8.19 -16.51
N THR A 12 74.38 -8.72 -15.76
CA THR A 12 74.21 -10.16 -15.60
C THR A 12 73.14 -10.72 -16.56
N PRO A 13 73.45 -11.49 -17.58
CA PRO A 13 72.45 -12.15 -18.41
C PRO A 13 71.85 -13.32 -17.61
N LEU A 14 70.70 -13.07 -17.00
CA LEU A 14 69.84 -14.13 -16.46
C LEU A 14 69.15 -14.83 -17.64
N ALA A 15 69.20 -16.15 -17.71
CA ALA A 15 68.58 -16.95 -18.74
C ALA A 15 67.05 -16.78 -18.71
N ASP A 16 66.45 -16.73 -19.91
CA ASP A 16 64.98 -16.57 -20.09
C ASP A 16 64.12 -17.77 -19.61
N ASP A 17 64.72 -18.81 -19.03
CA ASP A 17 64.07 -20.08 -18.63
C ASP A 17 64.37 -20.40 -17.13
N HIS A 18 64.36 -19.41 -16.26
CA HIS A 18 64.61 -19.60 -14.83
C HIS A 18 63.35 -19.54 -14.01
N ASP A 19 63.12 -20.55 -13.15
CA ASP A 19 62.05 -20.54 -12.15
C ASP A 19 62.41 -19.59 -10.99
N TYR A 20 61.68 -18.49 -10.86
CA TYR A 20 61.91 -17.54 -9.77
C TYR A 20 61.06 -17.87 -8.55
N PRO A 21 61.59 -17.77 -7.32
CA PRO A 21 60.80 -17.85 -6.10
C PRO A 21 59.77 -16.74 -6.04
N VAL A 22 58.51 -17.06 -5.67
CA VAL A 22 57.40 -16.11 -5.63
C VAL A 22 57.10 -15.70 -4.18
N MET A 23 57.11 -14.40 -3.93
CA MET A 23 56.76 -13.78 -2.65
C MET A 23 55.41 -13.08 -2.75
N PRO A 24 54.34 -13.69 -2.21
CA PRO A 24 53.00 -13.05 -2.18
C PRO A 24 52.95 -11.91 -1.16
N LEU A 25 52.46 -10.72 -1.59
CA LEU A 25 52.22 -9.58 -0.71
C LEU A 25 50.76 -9.40 -0.41
N ARG A 26 50.42 -9.19 0.87
CA ARG A 26 49.05 -9.08 1.34
C ARG A 26 48.41 -7.68 1.06
N ASN A 27 49.13 -6.62 1.42
CA ASN A 27 48.56 -5.27 1.48
C ASN A 27 49.42 -4.22 0.77
N THR A 28 50.25 -4.63 -0.18
CA THR A 28 51.09 -3.69 -0.91
C THR A 28 51.45 -4.23 -2.29
N VAL A 29 51.71 -3.31 -3.20
CA VAL A 29 52.19 -3.59 -4.56
C VAL A 29 53.60 -3.03 -4.67
N LEU A 30 54.57 -3.87 -5.09
CA LEU A 30 55.95 -3.42 -5.33
C LEU A 30 56.07 -2.91 -6.77
N PHE A 31 56.59 -1.69 -6.91
CA PHE A 31 56.85 -1.12 -8.24
C PHE A 31 58.35 -1.24 -8.60
N PRO A 32 58.70 -1.22 -9.90
CA PRO A 32 60.09 -1.15 -10.34
C PRO A 32 60.81 0.05 -9.72
N GLN A 33 62.07 -0.13 -9.32
CA GLN A 33 62.91 0.88 -8.65
C GLN A 33 62.46 1.32 -7.25
N GLN A 34 61.38 0.75 -6.73
CA GLN A 34 60.91 1.00 -5.36
C GLN A 34 61.68 0.10 -4.39
N VAL A 35 62.01 0.63 -3.24
CA VAL A 35 62.58 -0.10 -2.13
C VAL A 35 61.59 -0.12 -0.97
N ILE A 36 61.17 -1.29 -0.58
CA ILE A 36 60.25 -1.47 0.55
C ILE A 36 60.74 -2.49 1.58
N PRO A 37 60.46 -2.29 2.85
CA PRO A 37 60.59 -3.35 3.86
C PRO A 37 59.37 -4.29 3.73
N ILE A 38 59.58 -5.59 3.62
CA ILE A 38 58.52 -6.59 3.60
C ILE A 38 58.61 -7.37 4.91
N TYR A 39 57.52 -7.41 5.66
CA TYR A 39 57.37 -8.23 6.84
C TYR A 39 57.00 -9.66 6.44
N ILE A 40 57.76 -10.64 6.91
CA ILE A 40 57.66 -12.01 6.50
C ILE A 40 57.32 -12.88 7.73
N GLY A 41 56.06 -13.27 7.85
CA GLY A 41 55.57 -14.12 8.92
C GLY A 41 55.03 -15.47 8.46
N ARG A 42 54.85 -15.66 7.14
CA ARG A 42 54.34 -16.93 6.59
C ARG A 42 55.45 -17.97 6.46
N GLU A 43 55.13 -19.22 6.79
CA GLU A 43 56.10 -20.33 6.80
C GLU A 43 56.77 -20.53 5.43
N LYS A 44 55.97 -20.52 4.33
CA LYS A 44 56.50 -20.64 2.95
C LYS A 44 57.41 -19.46 2.58
N SER A 45 57.05 -18.25 2.97
CA SER A 45 57.81 -17.05 2.69
C SER A 45 59.11 -16.97 3.56
N LEU A 46 59.09 -17.51 4.78
CA LEU A 46 60.29 -17.63 5.64
C LEU A 46 61.30 -18.64 5.03
N LYS A 47 60.82 -19.80 4.59
CA LYS A 47 61.67 -20.81 3.88
C LYS A 47 62.26 -20.22 2.60
N LEU A 48 61.46 -19.47 1.82
CA LEU A 48 61.94 -18.80 0.61
C LEU A 48 63.19 -17.91 0.94
N ILE A 49 63.06 -17.06 1.97
CA ILE A 49 64.16 -16.15 2.36
C ILE A 49 65.39 -16.91 2.94
N GLU A 50 65.18 -18.04 3.59
CA GLU A 50 66.24 -18.86 4.12
C GLU A 50 67.01 -19.59 3.03
N ASP A 51 66.36 -20.03 2.00
CA ASP A 51 66.92 -20.73 0.86
C ASP A 51 67.65 -19.80 -0.13
N LEU A 52 67.46 -18.46 -0.04
CA LEU A 52 68.23 -17.53 -0.85
C LEU A 52 69.67 -17.53 -0.53
N GLY A 53 70.48 -18.11 -1.44
CA GLY A 53 71.93 -18.24 -1.30
C GLY A 53 72.68 -16.90 -1.44
N PRO A 54 73.99 -16.88 -1.12
CA PRO A 54 74.81 -15.66 -1.20
C PRO A 54 74.99 -15.09 -2.61
N GLY A 55 74.61 -15.85 -3.68
CA GLY A 55 74.83 -15.48 -5.07
C GLY A 55 73.51 -15.07 -5.82
N ASP A 56 72.35 -15.63 -5.50
CA ASP A 56 71.10 -15.35 -6.20
C ASP A 56 70.03 -14.84 -5.21
N LYS A 57 69.76 -13.55 -5.24
CA LYS A 57 68.81 -12.84 -4.35
C LYS A 57 67.60 -12.38 -5.10
N HIS A 58 67.27 -12.90 -6.28
CA HIS A 58 66.16 -12.52 -7.07
C HIS A 58 64.90 -13.26 -6.63
N ILE A 59 63.83 -12.54 -6.45
CA ILE A 59 62.48 -13.04 -6.13
C ILE A 59 61.43 -12.34 -6.98
N VAL A 60 60.37 -13.01 -7.31
CA VAL A 60 59.17 -12.37 -7.89
C VAL A 60 58.22 -11.98 -6.79
N VAL A 61 57.96 -10.71 -6.70
CA VAL A 61 57.02 -10.16 -5.72
C VAL A 61 55.70 -9.88 -6.42
N VAL A 62 54.61 -10.47 -5.91
CA VAL A 62 53.27 -10.34 -6.51
C VAL A 62 52.23 -10.04 -5.43
N ALA A 63 51.27 -9.14 -5.70
CA ALA A 63 50.22 -8.85 -4.77
C ALA A 63 49.09 -9.91 -4.84
N GLN A 64 48.41 -10.10 -3.70
CA GLN A 64 47.19 -10.91 -3.64
C GLN A 64 46.01 -10.09 -4.10
N GLU A 65 45.06 -10.75 -4.78
CA GLU A 65 43.77 -10.13 -5.13
C GLU A 65 42.95 -9.84 -3.87
N ASP A 66 42.88 -10.80 -2.94
CA ASP A 66 42.24 -10.63 -1.64
C ASP A 66 43.26 -10.76 -0.49
N GLY A 67 43.54 -9.66 0.17
CA GLY A 67 44.44 -9.61 1.31
C GLY A 67 43.98 -10.37 2.57
N SER A 68 42.75 -10.85 2.63
CA SER A 68 42.23 -11.63 3.76
C SER A 68 42.69 -13.10 3.76
N ILE A 69 43.14 -13.61 2.63
CA ILE A 69 43.59 -15.02 2.46
C ILE A 69 44.93 -15.18 3.12
N GLU A 70 45.05 -16.12 4.08
CA GLU A 70 46.31 -16.38 4.80
C GLU A 70 47.32 -17.17 3.99
N ASP A 71 46.92 -18.22 3.31
CA ASP A 71 47.75 -19.03 2.43
C ASP A 71 47.23 -18.96 0.98
N PRO A 72 47.66 -17.94 0.22
CA PRO A 72 47.13 -17.71 -1.14
C PRO A 72 47.62 -18.80 -2.09
N LYS A 73 46.70 -19.25 -2.93
CA LYS A 73 47.03 -20.14 -4.05
C LYS A 73 47.42 -19.32 -5.28
N PRO A 74 47.98 -19.93 -6.33
CA PRO A 74 48.28 -19.24 -7.58
C PRO A 74 47.09 -18.44 -8.20
N GLU A 75 45.87 -18.94 -8.02
CA GLU A 75 44.63 -18.31 -8.47
C GLU A 75 44.20 -17.06 -7.68
N ASP A 76 44.82 -16.87 -6.49
CA ASP A 76 44.54 -15.71 -5.62
C ASP A 76 45.58 -14.59 -5.83
N LEU A 77 46.50 -14.75 -6.80
CA LEU A 77 47.59 -13.82 -7.08
C LEU A 77 47.36 -13.13 -8.42
N TYR A 78 47.72 -11.85 -8.49
CA TYR A 78 47.64 -11.12 -9.76
C TYR A 78 48.60 -11.72 -10.80
N ALA A 79 48.26 -11.60 -12.07
CA ALA A 79 49.05 -12.11 -13.18
C ALA A 79 50.36 -11.32 -13.46
N TYR A 80 50.47 -10.11 -12.92
CA TYR A 80 51.62 -9.24 -13.05
C TYR A 80 52.23 -8.94 -11.68
N GLY A 81 53.53 -8.98 -11.61
CA GLY A 81 54.31 -8.65 -10.42
C GLY A 81 55.58 -7.88 -10.77
N THR A 82 56.48 -7.82 -9.82
CA THR A 82 57.77 -7.16 -9.95
C THR A 82 58.89 -8.13 -9.58
N LEU A 83 59.83 -8.30 -10.48
CA LEU A 83 61.10 -8.98 -10.15
C LEU A 83 61.89 -8.07 -9.18
N GLY A 84 62.19 -8.57 -8.00
CA GLY A 84 62.85 -7.83 -6.96
C GLY A 84 64.14 -8.51 -6.52
N VAL A 85 65.04 -7.75 -5.91
CA VAL A 85 66.27 -8.21 -5.28
C VAL A 85 66.20 -7.97 -3.79
N VAL A 86 66.48 -8.99 -3.01
CA VAL A 86 66.56 -8.88 -1.55
C VAL A 86 67.91 -8.26 -1.17
N LEU A 87 67.87 -7.02 -0.68
CA LEU A 87 69.04 -6.25 -0.31
C LEU A 87 69.58 -6.65 1.08
N LYS A 88 68.68 -6.81 2.06
CA LYS A 88 69.05 -7.12 3.45
C LYS A 88 67.85 -7.80 4.14
N VAL A 89 68.19 -8.75 5.02
CA VAL A 89 67.25 -9.43 5.90
C VAL A 89 67.56 -9.14 7.35
N PHE A 90 66.56 -8.92 8.16
CA PHE A 90 66.60 -8.68 9.59
C PHE A 90 65.74 -9.73 10.30
N ASP A 91 66.27 -10.30 11.37
CA ASP A 91 65.52 -11.17 12.26
C ASP A 91 64.71 -10.30 13.25
N MET A 92 63.46 -10.64 13.47
CA MET A 92 62.56 -9.94 14.38
C MET A 92 62.36 -10.73 15.68
N PRO A 93 62.05 -10.08 16.83
CA PRO A 93 61.91 -10.76 18.12
C PRO A 93 60.81 -11.82 18.20
N ASP A 94 59.87 -11.82 17.29
CA ASP A 94 58.70 -12.72 17.20
C ASP A 94 58.92 -13.93 16.26
N ASN A 95 60.16 -14.27 15.94
CA ASN A 95 60.55 -15.29 14.96
C ASN A 95 60.10 -15.01 13.51
N SER A 96 59.61 -13.82 13.23
CA SER A 96 59.41 -13.35 11.85
C SER A 96 60.70 -12.73 11.30
N LYS A 97 60.69 -12.44 9.99
CA LYS A 97 61.79 -11.73 9.34
C LYS A 97 61.27 -10.48 8.65
N SER A 98 62.16 -9.48 8.54
CA SER A 98 61.89 -8.32 7.70
C SER A 98 62.95 -8.24 6.61
N ALA A 99 62.55 -8.22 5.35
CA ALA A 99 63.44 -8.12 4.21
C ALA A 99 63.26 -6.76 3.52
N ILE A 100 64.40 -6.09 3.24
CA ILE A 100 64.41 -4.93 2.36
C ILE A 100 64.55 -5.44 0.94
N VAL A 101 63.47 -5.18 0.13
CA VAL A 101 63.42 -5.65 -1.26
C VAL A 101 63.37 -4.44 -2.18
N GLN A 102 64.21 -4.47 -3.22
CA GLN A 102 64.21 -3.48 -4.30
C GLN A 102 63.57 -4.09 -5.54
N GLY A 103 62.51 -3.46 -6.06
CA GLY A 103 61.94 -3.80 -7.36
C GLY A 103 62.91 -3.50 -8.50
N VAL A 104 63.04 -4.37 -9.46
CA VAL A 104 63.94 -4.22 -10.63
C VAL A 104 63.16 -3.91 -11.86
N GLU A 105 62.27 -4.80 -12.27
CA GLU A 105 61.46 -4.69 -13.50
C GLU A 105 60.14 -5.42 -13.35
N ARG A 106 59.16 -5.05 -14.21
CA ARG A 106 57.86 -5.72 -14.30
C ARG A 106 58.02 -7.12 -14.85
N VAL A 107 57.22 -8.03 -14.35
CA VAL A 107 57.14 -9.39 -14.86
C VAL A 107 55.67 -9.83 -14.99
N LYS A 108 55.41 -10.63 -16.00
CA LYS A 108 54.17 -11.38 -16.12
C LYS A 108 54.43 -12.83 -15.75
N LEU A 109 53.63 -13.35 -14.84
CA LEU A 109 53.70 -14.75 -14.43
C LEU A 109 53.06 -15.62 -15.53
N LEU A 110 53.82 -16.57 -16.11
CA LEU A 110 53.35 -17.43 -17.19
C LEU A 110 52.83 -18.76 -16.64
N SER A 111 53.57 -19.37 -15.73
CA SER A 111 53.21 -20.64 -15.08
C SER A 111 53.81 -20.71 -13.71
N PHE A 112 53.13 -21.37 -12.80
CA PHE A 112 53.62 -21.67 -11.47
C PHE A 112 54.23 -23.07 -11.48
N GLY A 113 55.40 -23.25 -10.82
CA GLY A 113 56.07 -24.50 -10.55
C GLY A 113 55.53 -25.19 -9.27
N ASP A 114 56.40 -25.98 -8.63
CA ASP A 114 56.02 -26.72 -7.43
C ASP A 114 55.59 -25.81 -6.27
N ALA A 115 54.61 -26.26 -5.48
CA ALA A 115 54.06 -25.51 -4.33
C ALA A 115 54.85 -25.69 -3.04
N GLU A 116 55.80 -26.63 -3.00
CA GLU A 116 56.64 -26.97 -1.85
C GLU A 116 58.10 -26.85 -2.22
N PRO A 117 58.98 -26.24 -1.40
CA PRO A 117 58.69 -25.63 -0.09
C PRO A 117 58.02 -24.23 -0.16
N TYR A 118 58.04 -23.57 -1.31
CA TYR A 118 57.38 -22.28 -1.65
C TYR A 118 57.06 -22.25 -3.15
N TYR A 119 56.24 -21.34 -3.59
CA TYR A 119 55.89 -21.19 -5.00
C TYR A 119 57.08 -20.68 -5.80
N THR A 120 57.29 -21.29 -6.96
CA THR A 120 58.19 -20.80 -8.02
C THR A 120 57.32 -20.43 -9.25
N ALA A 121 57.83 -19.56 -10.10
CA ALA A 121 57.14 -19.22 -11.32
C ALA A 121 58.10 -18.90 -12.45
N VAL A 122 57.74 -19.36 -13.65
CA VAL A 122 58.31 -18.88 -14.90
C VAL A 122 57.69 -17.53 -15.23
N VAL A 123 58.53 -16.55 -15.54
CA VAL A 123 58.04 -15.19 -15.80
C VAL A 123 58.55 -14.63 -17.11
N GLU A 124 57.72 -13.84 -17.74
CA GLU A 124 58.06 -13.00 -18.90
C GLU A 124 58.51 -11.63 -18.39
N ARG A 125 59.76 -11.23 -18.69
CA ARG A 125 60.26 -9.91 -18.30
C ARG A 125 59.75 -8.84 -19.24
N ILE A 126 59.10 -7.82 -18.73
CA ILE A 126 58.49 -6.77 -19.50
C ILE A 126 59.33 -5.51 -19.46
N LYS A 127 59.90 -5.18 -20.60
CA LYS A 127 60.62 -3.92 -20.80
C LYS A 127 59.70 -2.85 -21.31
N ASP A 128 59.81 -1.65 -20.72
CA ASP A 128 59.11 -0.49 -21.29
C ASP A 128 59.59 -0.26 -22.75
N ASN A 129 58.66 -0.17 -23.65
CA ASN A 129 58.98 0.13 -25.06
C ASN A 129 59.70 1.49 -25.16
N PRO A 130 60.80 1.62 -25.90
CA PRO A 130 61.43 2.90 -26.11
C PRO A 130 60.47 3.82 -26.84
N VAL A 131 59.98 4.85 -26.14
CA VAL A 131 59.12 5.86 -26.72
C VAL A 131 60.04 6.81 -27.52
N SER A 132 59.87 6.84 -28.83
CA SER A 132 60.42 7.91 -29.68
C SER A 132 59.82 9.26 -29.28
N ASP A 133 60.60 10.30 -29.22
CA ASP A 133 60.27 11.66 -28.82
C ASP A 133 58.76 12.02 -29.05
N ASP A 134 57.96 11.79 -28.04
CA ASP A 134 56.52 12.12 -28.03
C ASP A 134 56.31 13.35 -27.15
N LEU A 135 56.24 14.53 -27.78
CA LEU A 135 55.90 15.80 -27.10
C LEU A 135 54.65 15.70 -26.19
N GLY A 136 53.77 14.76 -26.52
CA GLY A 136 52.57 14.53 -25.69
C GLY A 136 52.89 13.80 -24.39
N LEU A 137 53.88 12.88 -24.40
CA LEU A 137 54.29 12.18 -23.18
C LEU A 137 55.06 13.07 -22.21
N ASP A 138 55.91 13.99 -22.76
CA ASP A 138 56.59 14.95 -21.95
C ASP A 138 55.65 15.97 -21.28
N ALA A 139 54.60 16.38 -22.00
CA ALA A 139 53.56 17.25 -21.45
C ALA A 139 52.79 16.54 -20.32
N LEU A 140 52.46 15.26 -20.50
CA LEU A 140 51.82 14.43 -19.48
C LEU A 140 52.75 14.21 -18.24
N ALA A 141 54.01 13.95 -18.46
CA ALA A 141 54.98 13.84 -17.38
C ALA A 141 55.17 15.13 -16.57
N LYS A 142 55.08 16.29 -17.24
CA LYS A 142 55.07 17.57 -16.57
C LYS A 142 53.80 17.76 -15.75
N ASN A 143 52.61 17.48 -16.37
CA ASN A 143 51.33 17.54 -15.66
C ASN A 143 51.32 16.63 -14.43
N LEU A 144 51.85 15.40 -14.56
CA LEU A 144 51.99 14.47 -13.42
C LEU A 144 52.78 15.09 -12.25
N ARG A 145 53.91 15.75 -12.54
CA ARG A 145 54.72 16.44 -11.49
C ARG A 145 53.95 17.58 -10.85
N ASP A 146 53.24 18.38 -11.68
CA ASP A 146 52.49 19.52 -11.21
C ASP A 146 51.34 19.05 -10.31
N THR A 147 50.60 18.01 -10.74
CA THR A 147 49.49 17.40 -9.96
C THR A 147 50.01 16.79 -8.65
N PHE A 148 51.16 16.13 -8.69
CA PHE A 148 51.75 15.56 -7.47
C PHE A 148 52.19 16.64 -6.48
N THR A 149 52.71 17.78 -6.99
CA THR A 149 53.04 18.93 -6.16
C THR A 149 51.78 19.53 -5.51
N GLU A 150 50.66 19.57 -6.23
CA GLU A 150 49.38 19.98 -5.64
C GLU A 150 48.93 18.98 -4.55
N LEU A 151 49.08 17.67 -4.76
CA LEU A 151 48.78 16.68 -3.73
C LEU A 151 49.56 16.88 -2.45
N ILE A 152 50.85 17.21 -2.54
CA ILE A 152 51.70 17.45 -1.36
C ILE A 152 51.19 18.63 -0.52
N GLN A 153 50.59 19.65 -1.17
CA GLN A 153 50.09 20.80 -0.43
C GLN A 153 48.85 20.44 0.44
N VAL A 154 48.11 19.42 0.09
CA VAL A 154 46.88 19.01 0.76
C VAL A 154 47.00 17.69 1.55
N ALA A 155 47.96 16.86 1.27
CA ALA A 155 48.14 15.55 1.91
C ALA A 155 49.08 15.61 3.13
N PRO A 156 48.60 15.39 4.35
CA PRO A 156 49.40 15.55 5.57
C PRO A 156 50.55 14.50 5.72
N ASN A 157 50.50 13.42 4.96
CA ASN A 157 51.49 12.31 4.98
C ASN A 157 52.60 12.46 3.93
N LEU A 158 52.54 13.47 3.10
CA LEU A 158 53.56 13.77 2.07
C LEU A 158 54.32 15.05 2.42
N THR A 159 55.62 15.05 2.14
CA THR A 159 56.52 16.17 2.45
C THR A 159 57.17 16.73 1.18
N GLU A 160 57.73 17.95 1.23
CA GLU A 160 58.44 18.53 0.09
C GLU A 160 59.62 17.68 -0.40
N GLU A 161 60.20 16.79 0.46
CA GLU A 161 61.26 15.84 0.07
C GLU A 161 60.75 14.90 -1.01
N HIS A 162 59.48 14.47 -0.96
CA HIS A 162 58.85 13.59 -1.98
C HIS A 162 58.74 14.28 -3.34
N SER A 163 58.44 15.61 -3.37
CA SER A 163 58.48 16.43 -4.59
C SER A 163 59.87 16.48 -5.20
N GLY A 164 60.92 16.72 -4.38
CA GLY A 164 62.27 16.75 -4.80
C GLY A 164 62.76 15.39 -5.39
N MET A 165 62.33 14.29 -4.84
CA MET A 165 62.60 12.93 -5.36
C MET A 165 62.00 12.71 -6.75
N LEU A 166 60.73 13.14 -6.98
CA LEU A 166 60.01 13.00 -8.27
C LEU A 166 60.55 13.95 -9.33
N SER A 167 61.02 15.14 -8.94
CA SER A 167 61.58 16.10 -9.88
C SER A 167 62.86 15.62 -10.56
N ASN A 168 63.65 14.75 -9.89
CA ASN A 168 64.88 14.18 -10.43
C ASN A 168 64.65 12.99 -11.39
N ILE A 169 63.42 12.48 -11.48
CA ILE A 169 63.11 11.36 -12.36
C ILE A 169 62.81 11.86 -13.75
N GLN A 170 63.64 11.52 -14.74
CA GLN A 170 63.47 11.96 -16.11
C GLN A 170 62.55 11.03 -16.91
N LYS A 171 62.59 9.74 -16.69
CA LYS A 171 61.77 8.76 -17.42
C LYS A 171 60.31 8.75 -16.99
N PRO A 172 59.35 9.06 -17.89
CA PRO A 172 57.91 9.15 -17.56
C PRO A 172 57.33 7.86 -16.91
N SER A 173 57.82 6.68 -17.36
CA SER A 173 57.39 5.39 -16.78
C SER A 173 57.77 5.25 -15.29
N ARG A 174 59.00 5.63 -14.97
CA ARG A 174 59.51 5.60 -13.57
C ARG A 174 58.84 6.67 -12.71
N LEU A 175 58.49 7.79 -13.30
CA LEU A 175 57.79 8.88 -12.64
C LEU A 175 56.40 8.44 -12.20
N ALA A 176 55.62 7.78 -13.10
CA ALA A 176 54.30 7.25 -12.81
C ALA A 176 54.37 6.17 -11.69
N ASP A 177 55.25 5.23 -11.82
CA ASP A 177 55.44 4.17 -10.84
C ASP A 177 55.77 4.70 -9.43
N ARG A 178 56.66 5.71 -9.39
CA ARG A 178 57.05 6.33 -8.12
C ARG A 178 55.93 7.15 -7.50
N ALA A 179 55.18 7.90 -8.30
CA ALA A 179 54.07 8.67 -7.83
C ALA A 179 52.98 7.78 -7.21
N VAL A 180 52.55 6.72 -7.91
CA VAL A 180 51.56 5.78 -7.40
C VAL A 180 52.00 5.04 -6.16
N SER A 181 53.29 4.70 -6.07
CA SER A 181 53.84 3.99 -4.89
C SER A 181 53.69 4.81 -3.59
N LEU A 182 53.59 6.12 -3.68
CA LEU A 182 53.47 7.03 -2.55
C LEU A 182 52.00 7.35 -2.18
N LEU A 183 51.02 6.95 -3.00
CA LEU A 183 49.62 7.16 -2.73
C LEU A 183 49.02 6.20 -1.69
N THR A 184 48.04 6.68 -0.96
CA THR A 184 47.27 5.85 0.00
C THR A 184 45.93 5.45 -0.68
N VAL A 185 46.05 4.71 -1.79
CA VAL A 185 44.90 4.18 -2.53
C VAL A 185 44.83 2.65 -2.39
N PRO A 186 43.67 2.02 -2.65
CA PRO A 186 43.54 0.56 -2.60
C PRO A 186 44.56 -0.16 -3.47
N ASN A 187 45.01 -1.33 -3.03
CA ASN A 187 46.01 -2.13 -3.75
C ASN A 187 45.56 -2.48 -5.18
N GLN A 188 44.28 -2.75 -5.39
CA GLN A 188 43.76 -3.02 -6.71
C GLN A 188 44.06 -1.88 -7.71
N GLU A 189 43.88 -0.64 -7.30
CA GLU A 189 44.19 0.52 -8.16
C GLU A 189 45.68 0.71 -8.42
N LYS A 190 46.52 0.40 -7.42
CA LYS A 190 47.99 0.34 -7.61
C LYS A 190 48.35 -0.75 -8.62
N GLN A 191 47.73 -1.90 -8.48
CA GLN A 191 47.94 -3.05 -9.36
C GLN A 191 47.54 -2.72 -10.81
N GLU A 192 46.42 -2.06 -11.03
CA GLU A 192 45.97 -1.61 -12.37
C GLU A 192 47.00 -0.70 -13.07
N VAL A 193 47.78 0.07 -12.28
CA VAL A 193 48.87 0.88 -12.83
C VAL A 193 50.11 0.03 -13.09
N LEU A 194 50.39 -0.95 -12.25
CA LEU A 194 51.49 -1.91 -12.50
C LEU A 194 51.23 -2.74 -13.75
N GLU A 195 50.02 -3.14 -14.03
CA GLU A 195 49.63 -3.94 -15.18
C GLU A 195 49.56 -3.14 -16.49
N GLU A 196 49.47 -1.81 -16.42
CA GLU A 196 49.43 -0.98 -17.62
C GLU A 196 50.79 -0.90 -18.30
N LEU A 197 50.95 -1.57 -19.45
CA LEU A 197 52.21 -1.69 -20.17
C LEU A 197 52.50 -0.47 -21.05
N GLU A 198 51.44 0.25 -21.51
CA GLU A 198 51.64 1.43 -22.32
C GLU A 198 51.95 2.64 -21.43
N VAL A 199 53.17 3.16 -21.56
CA VAL A 199 53.67 4.25 -20.67
C VAL A 199 52.75 5.45 -20.64
N LYS A 200 52.18 5.85 -21.80
CA LYS A 200 51.28 7.00 -21.89
C LYS A 200 50.03 6.80 -21.06
N LYS A 201 49.36 5.67 -21.23
CA LYS A 201 48.16 5.31 -20.45
C LYS A 201 48.46 5.15 -18.96
N ARG A 202 49.64 4.64 -18.61
CA ARG A 202 50.08 4.54 -17.23
C ARG A 202 50.18 5.91 -16.57
N VAL A 203 50.79 6.89 -17.25
CA VAL A 203 50.88 8.26 -16.77
C VAL A 203 49.52 8.88 -16.63
N GLU A 204 48.62 8.72 -17.63
CA GLU A 204 47.24 9.21 -17.58
C GLU A 204 46.42 8.62 -16.40
N LYS A 205 46.51 7.29 -16.21
CA LYS A 205 45.89 6.63 -15.05
C LYS A 205 46.44 7.21 -13.72
N THR A 206 47.72 7.42 -13.64
CA THR A 206 48.37 7.98 -12.44
C THR A 206 47.88 9.39 -12.15
N ILE A 207 47.77 10.27 -13.17
CA ILE A 207 47.23 11.61 -13.02
C ILE A 207 45.76 11.55 -12.53
N THR A 208 44.96 10.63 -13.06
CA THR A 208 43.58 10.45 -12.64
C THR A 208 43.48 10.05 -11.17
N LEU A 209 44.31 9.14 -10.70
CA LEU A 209 44.38 8.71 -9.31
C LEU A 209 44.80 9.86 -8.38
N LEU A 210 45.80 10.65 -8.77
CA LEU A 210 46.25 11.83 -8.01
C LEU A 210 45.14 12.88 -7.89
N THR A 211 44.49 13.21 -9.01
CA THR A 211 43.43 14.21 -9.03
C THR A 211 42.26 13.80 -8.13
N ARG A 212 41.89 12.51 -8.17
CA ARG A 212 40.82 11.99 -7.31
C ARG A 212 41.23 12.04 -5.84
N GLU A 213 42.47 11.73 -5.50
CA GLU A 213 42.96 11.76 -4.13
C GLU A 213 42.99 13.21 -3.58
N ILE A 214 43.40 14.19 -4.40
CA ILE A 214 43.32 15.60 -4.06
C ILE A 214 41.88 16.03 -3.76
N GLN A 215 40.92 15.64 -4.61
CA GLN A 215 39.50 15.95 -4.40
C GLN A 215 38.97 15.31 -3.11
N ARG A 216 39.36 14.07 -2.82
CA ARG A 216 38.95 13.34 -1.61
C ARG A 216 39.44 14.05 -0.34
N ILE A 217 40.69 14.52 -0.35
CA ILE A 217 41.28 15.21 0.82
C ILE A 217 40.63 16.58 0.99
N LYS A 218 40.46 17.39 -0.08
CA LYS A 218 39.79 18.68 -0.02
C LYS A 218 38.37 18.58 0.49
N LEU A 219 37.58 17.62 0.00
CA LEU A 219 36.22 17.36 0.47
C LEU A 219 36.20 16.96 1.95
N GLY A 220 37.18 16.16 2.38
CA GLY A 220 37.35 15.77 3.79
C GLY A 220 37.62 16.98 4.69
N GLU A 221 38.44 17.91 4.26
CA GLU A 221 38.73 19.15 4.99
C GLU A 221 37.51 20.09 5.03
N GLU A 222 36.74 20.21 3.93
CA GLU A 222 35.50 21.00 3.91
C GLU A 222 34.48 20.42 4.90
N ILE A 223 34.24 19.11 4.88
CA ILE A 223 33.34 18.45 5.83
C ILE A 223 33.83 18.64 7.28
N GLN A 224 35.12 18.51 7.52
CA GLN A 224 35.69 18.66 8.86
C GLN A 224 35.59 20.11 9.37
N THR A 225 35.69 21.08 8.47
CA THR A 225 35.53 22.50 8.78
C THR A 225 34.06 22.82 9.06
N GLU A 226 33.11 22.32 8.23
CA GLU A 226 31.68 22.44 8.50
C GLU A 226 31.25 21.81 9.82
N VAL A 227 31.73 20.58 10.13
CA VAL A 227 31.46 19.91 11.40
C VAL A 227 32.07 20.70 12.58
N HIS A 228 33.26 21.24 12.42
CA HIS A 228 33.91 22.04 13.48
C HIS A 228 33.18 23.36 13.71
N ASP A 229 32.70 24.00 12.65
CA ASP A 229 31.89 25.23 12.73
C ASP A 229 30.52 24.95 13.36
N GLU A 230 29.90 23.81 13.04
CA GLU A 230 28.62 23.38 13.63
C GLU A 230 28.75 22.99 15.10
N ILE A 231 29.84 22.30 15.47
CA ILE A 231 30.19 21.98 16.87
C ILE A 231 30.52 23.31 17.63
N SER A 232 31.27 24.20 17.02
CA SER A 232 31.61 25.50 17.59
C SER A 232 30.38 26.40 17.79
N LYS A 233 29.44 26.42 16.83
CA LYS A 233 28.13 27.08 16.97
C LYS A 233 27.31 26.45 18.08
N THR A 234 27.24 25.12 18.13
CA THR A 234 26.48 24.38 19.16
C THR A 234 27.09 24.59 20.55
N GLN A 235 28.43 24.60 20.69
CA GLN A 235 29.08 24.90 21.95
C GLN A 235 28.87 26.37 22.37
N ARG A 236 28.91 27.32 21.41
CA ARG A 236 28.64 28.72 21.66
C ARG A 236 27.18 28.96 22.01
N GLU A 237 26.23 28.27 21.33
CA GLU A 237 24.82 28.32 21.69
C GLU A 237 24.58 27.70 23.07
N TYR A 238 25.23 26.56 23.40
CA TYR A 238 25.16 25.96 24.71
C TYR A 238 25.69 26.92 25.80
N TYR A 239 26.87 27.54 25.56
CA TYR A 239 27.43 28.50 26.50
C TYR A 239 26.56 29.75 26.64
N LEU A 240 26.02 30.29 25.55
CA LEU A 240 25.05 31.38 25.58
C LEU A 240 23.74 31.01 26.26
N ARG A 241 23.26 29.76 26.07
CA ARG A 241 22.10 29.24 26.79
C ARG A 241 22.37 29.09 28.28
N GLU A 242 23.52 28.60 28.67
CA GLU A 242 23.92 28.54 30.09
C GLU A 242 24.10 29.90 30.73
N GLN A 243 24.70 30.88 29.99
CA GLN A 243 24.73 32.27 30.47
C GLN A 243 23.33 32.88 30.55
N MET A 244 22.47 32.62 29.56
CA MET A 244 21.09 33.08 29.57
C MET A 244 20.27 32.41 30.69
N LYS A 245 20.51 31.13 31.00
CA LYS A 245 19.97 30.45 32.18
C LYS A 245 20.44 31.08 33.48
N ALA A 246 21.72 31.38 33.58
CA ALA A 246 22.28 32.06 34.76
C ALA A 246 21.70 33.48 34.98
N ILE A 247 21.56 34.23 33.90
CA ILE A 247 20.95 35.57 33.90
C ILE A 247 19.44 35.49 34.20
N LYS A 248 18.71 34.49 33.60
CA LYS A 248 17.30 34.26 33.87
C LYS A 248 17.07 33.79 35.33
N ARG A 249 18.00 32.96 35.88
CA ARG A 249 17.97 32.61 37.33
C ARG A 249 18.12 33.85 38.23
N GLU A 250 19.02 34.74 37.90
CA GLU A 250 19.19 36.02 38.67
C GLU A 250 18.01 36.98 38.49
N LEU A 251 17.32 36.93 37.34
CA LEU A 251 16.12 37.74 37.06
C LEU A 251 14.83 37.09 37.56
N GLY A 252 14.88 35.85 38.07
CA GLY A 252 13.69 35.08 38.49
C GLY A 252 12.80 34.57 37.34
N GLU A 253 13.32 34.60 36.12
CA GLU A 253 12.68 34.11 34.90
C GLU A 253 13.30 32.76 34.50
N ASP A 254 13.18 31.72 35.35
CA ASP A 254 13.57 30.38 34.96
C ASP A 254 12.64 29.88 33.86
N GLU A 255 13.17 29.41 32.73
CA GLU A 255 12.39 28.80 31.65
C GLU A 255 11.50 27.66 32.16
N GLU A 256 11.96 26.93 33.16
CA GLU A 256 11.18 25.89 33.83
C GLU A 256 9.97 26.47 34.57
N THR A 257 10.11 27.62 35.23
CA THR A 257 9.02 28.30 35.91
C THR A 257 7.99 28.86 34.93
N VAL A 258 8.44 29.36 33.77
CA VAL A 258 7.57 29.87 32.70
C VAL A 258 6.81 28.71 32.05
N GLU A 259 7.48 27.63 31.72
CA GLU A 259 6.85 26.43 31.13
C GLU A 259 5.81 25.79 32.04
N ILE A 260 6.14 25.65 33.32
CA ILE A 260 5.21 25.13 34.34
C ILE A 260 3.98 26.05 34.50
N LYS A 261 4.21 27.35 34.49
CA LYS A 261 3.13 28.32 34.54
C LYS A 261 2.25 28.31 33.30
N GLU A 262 2.85 28.17 32.14
CA GLU A 262 2.10 28.00 30.87
C GLU A 262 1.25 26.72 30.89
N LEU A 263 1.77 25.59 31.40
CA LEU A 263 1.01 24.36 31.56
C LEU A 263 -0.12 24.53 32.59
N GLU A 264 0.13 25.21 33.71
CA GLU A 264 -0.89 25.52 34.71
C GLU A 264 -2.01 26.38 34.09
N ASP A 265 -1.67 27.43 33.35
CA ASP A 265 -2.65 28.29 32.71
C ASP A 265 -3.46 27.52 31.64
N ARG A 266 -2.83 26.61 30.89
CA ARG A 266 -3.52 25.70 29.93
C ARG A 266 -4.47 24.73 30.65
N ILE A 267 -4.07 24.15 31.79
CA ILE A 267 -4.93 23.26 32.59
C ILE A 267 -6.18 24.03 33.05
N LYS A 268 -5.99 25.26 33.60
CA LYS A 268 -7.12 26.10 34.03
C LYS A 268 -8.04 26.50 32.87
N ALA A 269 -7.46 26.77 31.68
CA ALA A 269 -8.23 27.13 30.51
C ALA A 269 -8.99 25.96 29.86
N ALA A 270 -8.55 24.73 30.07
CA ALA A 270 -9.13 23.53 29.46
C ALA A 270 -10.50 23.15 30.07
N GLY A 271 -10.85 23.65 31.27
CA GLY A 271 -12.14 23.38 31.93
C GLY A 271 -12.31 21.90 32.26
N LEU A 272 -11.33 21.30 32.88
CA LEU A 272 -11.33 19.91 33.33
C LEU A 272 -12.41 19.63 34.35
N PRO A 273 -12.98 18.41 34.42
CA PRO A 273 -13.75 17.92 35.55
C PRO A 273 -12.91 17.88 36.81
N GLU A 274 -13.52 17.94 37.97
CA GLU A 274 -12.85 18.05 39.28
C GLU A 274 -11.81 16.92 39.51
N GLU A 275 -12.12 15.70 39.09
CA GLU A 275 -11.21 14.54 39.21
C GLU A 275 -9.98 14.68 38.29
N ALA A 276 -10.20 15.04 37.03
CA ALA A 276 -9.13 15.24 36.06
C ALA A 276 -8.24 16.44 36.43
N GLU A 277 -8.84 17.52 36.98
CA GLU A 277 -8.09 18.69 37.45
C GLU A 277 -7.18 18.33 38.60
N LYS A 278 -7.70 17.58 39.61
CA LYS A 278 -6.89 17.08 40.75
C LYS A 278 -5.69 16.25 40.27
N VAL A 279 -5.90 15.37 39.27
CA VAL A 279 -4.84 14.54 38.71
C VAL A 279 -3.83 15.39 37.95
N ALA A 280 -4.30 16.35 37.13
CA ALA A 280 -3.44 17.25 36.39
C ALA A 280 -2.56 18.12 37.28
N ILE A 281 -3.14 18.71 38.35
CA ILE A 281 -2.40 19.53 39.32
C ILE A 281 -1.38 18.67 40.08
N LYS A 282 -1.76 17.47 40.54
CA LYS A 282 -0.84 16.55 41.22
C LYS A 282 0.33 16.16 40.33
N GLU A 283 0.10 15.89 39.04
CA GLU A 283 1.16 15.54 38.14
C GLU A 283 2.03 16.77 37.77
N LEU A 284 1.45 17.98 37.72
CA LEU A 284 2.18 19.23 37.59
C LEU A 284 3.11 19.50 38.77
N ASP A 285 2.61 19.28 40.00
CA ASP A 285 3.42 19.35 41.24
C ASP A 285 4.55 18.31 41.25
N ARG A 286 4.31 17.14 40.63
CA ARG A 286 5.33 16.13 40.48
C ARG A 286 6.38 16.57 39.41
N LEU A 287 5.94 17.14 38.31
CA LEU A 287 6.81 17.64 37.22
C LEU A 287 7.81 18.69 37.76
N THR A 288 7.39 19.56 38.68
CA THR A 288 8.30 20.57 39.30
C THR A 288 9.46 19.96 40.07
N ARG A 289 9.33 18.69 40.50
CA ARG A 289 10.34 17.99 41.29
C ARG A 289 11.23 17.06 40.48
N ILE A 290 10.90 16.82 39.21
CA ILE A 290 11.64 15.93 38.33
C ILE A 290 12.68 16.77 37.58
N PRO A 291 13.98 16.37 37.58
CA PRO A 291 14.99 17.05 36.76
C PRO A 291 14.62 17.01 35.27
N THR A 292 14.75 18.12 34.56
CA THR A 292 14.40 18.27 33.15
C THR A 292 15.14 17.31 32.21
N GLN A 293 16.31 16.81 32.63
CA GLN A 293 17.10 15.82 31.90
C GLN A 293 16.62 14.37 32.09
N SER A 294 15.69 14.15 33.01
CA SER A 294 15.14 12.80 33.26
C SER A 294 14.14 12.42 32.17
N PRO A 295 14.18 11.18 31.65
CA PRO A 295 13.14 10.66 30.75
C PRO A 295 11.73 10.76 31.35
N GLU A 296 11.59 10.67 32.67
CA GLU A 296 10.30 10.83 33.36
C GLU A 296 9.71 12.23 33.17
N TYR A 297 10.55 13.28 33.05
CA TYR A 297 10.08 14.63 32.82
C TYR A 297 9.28 14.72 31.52
N SER A 298 9.81 14.17 30.43
CA SER A 298 9.12 14.15 29.12
C SER A 298 7.82 13.34 29.17
N VAL A 299 7.77 12.25 29.93
CA VAL A 299 6.56 11.42 30.06
C VAL A 299 5.47 12.18 30.82
N SER A 300 5.81 12.76 31.99
CA SER A 300 4.87 13.53 32.81
C SER A 300 4.40 14.80 32.08
N ARG A 301 5.31 15.51 31.41
CA ARG A 301 4.98 16.68 30.59
C ARG A 301 3.98 16.31 29.48
N THR A 302 4.27 15.26 28.70
CA THR A 302 3.39 14.81 27.61
C THR A 302 2.02 14.42 28.15
N TYR A 303 1.96 13.80 29.31
CA TYR A 303 0.70 13.44 29.95
C TYR A 303 -0.13 14.68 30.34
N ILE A 304 0.50 15.69 30.95
CA ILE A 304 -0.16 16.96 31.28
C ILE A 304 -0.63 17.69 30.00
N GLU A 305 0.18 17.70 28.94
CA GLU A 305 -0.20 18.26 27.64
C GLU A 305 -1.43 17.55 27.05
N TRP A 306 -1.53 16.22 27.20
CA TRP A 306 -2.74 15.49 26.78
C TRP A 306 -3.95 15.93 27.57
N LEU A 307 -3.87 16.03 28.91
CA LEU A 307 -4.98 16.48 29.74
C LEU A 307 -5.40 17.93 29.40
N ALA A 308 -4.43 18.83 29.19
CA ALA A 308 -4.70 20.24 28.87
C ALA A 308 -5.30 20.46 27.46
N ASP A 309 -4.97 19.58 26.49
CA ASP A 309 -5.38 19.75 25.09
C ASP A 309 -6.72 19.08 24.76
N LEU A 310 -7.24 18.23 25.67
CA LEU A 310 -8.51 17.57 25.45
C LEU A 310 -9.69 18.55 25.62
N PRO A 311 -10.71 18.45 24.79
CA PRO A 311 -11.86 19.34 24.85
C PRO A 311 -12.89 18.91 25.92
N TRP A 312 -12.56 19.03 27.19
CA TRP A 312 -13.41 18.60 28.29
C TRP A 312 -14.78 19.31 28.33
N SER A 313 -14.76 20.63 28.22
CA SER A 313 -15.95 21.48 28.31
C SER A 313 -16.29 22.23 27.02
N LYS A 314 -15.40 22.21 26.03
CA LYS A 314 -15.56 22.95 24.78
C LYS A 314 -16.53 22.25 23.84
N SER A 315 -17.74 22.78 23.68
CA SER A 315 -18.74 22.28 22.73
C SER A 315 -18.89 23.20 21.53
N SER A 316 -19.24 22.65 20.39
CA SER A 316 -19.79 23.43 19.26
C SER A 316 -21.28 23.70 19.49
N ASP A 317 -21.78 24.86 19.03
CA ASP A 317 -23.18 25.20 19.12
C ASP A 317 -24.01 24.40 18.14
N ASP A 318 -24.94 23.60 18.64
CA ASP A 318 -25.85 22.82 17.80
C ASP A 318 -26.86 23.73 17.09
N GLN A 319 -26.76 23.79 15.76
CA GLN A 319 -27.70 24.51 14.91
C GLN A 319 -28.63 23.52 14.21
N ILE A 320 -29.47 22.80 14.97
CA ILE A 320 -30.35 21.79 14.39
C ILE A 320 -31.55 22.47 13.74
N ASN A 321 -31.47 22.75 12.44
CA ASN A 321 -32.55 23.17 11.62
C ASN A 321 -32.88 22.09 10.57
N VAL A 322 -33.98 21.36 10.78
CA VAL A 322 -34.36 20.21 9.94
C VAL A 322 -34.48 20.59 8.46
N LYS A 323 -35.04 21.77 8.11
CA LYS A 323 -35.14 22.22 6.73
C LYS A 323 -33.79 22.53 6.10
N LYS A 324 -32.87 23.11 6.88
CA LYS A 324 -31.50 23.34 6.42
C LYS A 324 -30.76 22.01 6.24
N ALA A 325 -30.96 21.06 7.15
CA ALA A 325 -30.39 19.72 7.06
C ALA A 325 -30.88 18.98 5.81
N GLU A 326 -32.17 18.98 5.53
CA GLU A 326 -32.76 18.42 4.32
C GLU A 326 -32.11 18.99 3.06
N LYS A 327 -31.97 20.31 2.98
CA LYS A 327 -31.33 20.97 1.83
C LYS A 327 -29.88 20.53 1.67
N ILE A 328 -29.10 20.45 2.75
CA ILE A 328 -27.70 20.02 2.70
C ILE A 328 -27.59 18.56 2.26
N LEU A 329 -28.44 17.69 2.80
CA LEU A 329 -28.46 16.27 2.41
C LEU A 329 -28.83 16.08 0.94
N ASP A 330 -29.73 16.88 0.40
CA ASP A 330 -30.13 16.84 -1.01
C ASP A 330 -29.11 17.45 -1.97
N GLU A 331 -28.39 18.46 -1.51
CA GLU A 331 -27.28 19.04 -2.25
C GLU A 331 -26.10 18.06 -2.38
N ASP A 332 -25.76 17.34 -1.29
CA ASP A 332 -24.60 16.45 -1.22
C ASP A 332 -24.87 15.04 -1.74
N HIS A 333 -26.09 14.56 -1.66
CA HIS A 333 -26.44 13.17 -1.98
C HIS A 333 -27.66 13.10 -2.91
N TYR A 334 -27.50 12.37 -4.01
CA TYR A 334 -28.59 12.06 -4.91
C TYR A 334 -29.24 10.73 -4.51
N GLY A 335 -30.57 10.70 -4.45
CA GLY A 335 -31.34 9.53 -4.00
C GLY A 335 -31.25 9.33 -2.49
N LEU A 336 -31.33 8.07 -2.04
CA LEU A 336 -31.27 7.66 -0.63
C LEU A 336 -32.43 8.24 0.21
N GLU A 337 -33.62 8.40 -0.40
CA GLU A 337 -34.75 9.09 0.21
C GLU A 337 -35.12 8.54 1.60
N LYS A 338 -35.27 7.20 1.73
CA LYS A 338 -35.59 6.55 3.00
C LYS A 338 -34.54 6.81 4.09
N VAL A 339 -33.27 6.81 3.69
CA VAL A 339 -32.15 7.04 4.63
C VAL A 339 -32.14 8.51 5.08
N LYS A 340 -32.31 9.43 4.13
CA LYS A 340 -32.40 10.88 4.44
C LYS A 340 -33.59 11.18 5.35
N GLU A 341 -34.76 10.64 5.02
CA GLU A 341 -35.97 10.82 5.83
C GLU A 341 -35.74 10.36 7.28
N ARG A 342 -35.16 9.18 7.46
CA ARG A 342 -34.85 8.65 8.80
C ARG A 342 -33.83 9.50 9.56
N ILE A 343 -32.84 10.05 8.86
CA ILE A 343 -31.86 10.97 9.45
C ILE A 343 -32.57 12.27 9.90
N LEU A 344 -33.46 12.82 9.06
CA LEU A 344 -34.23 14.02 9.40
C LEU A 344 -35.16 13.81 10.59
N GLU A 345 -35.82 12.64 10.68
CA GLU A 345 -36.59 12.24 11.88
C GLU A 345 -35.72 12.18 13.12
N TYR A 346 -34.52 11.52 13.03
CA TYR A 346 -33.57 11.46 14.14
C TYR A 346 -33.14 12.87 14.61
N LEU A 347 -32.83 13.77 13.67
CA LEU A 347 -32.43 15.14 13.98
C LEU A 347 -33.62 15.94 14.56
N ALA A 348 -34.85 15.73 14.06
CA ALA A 348 -36.04 16.37 14.59
C ALA A 348 -36.32 15.95 16.04
N VAL A 349 -36.26 14.67 16.35
CA VAL A 349 -36.41 14.16 17.73
C VAL A 349 -35.32 14.73 18.65
N ARG A 350 -34.07 14.80 18.17
CA ARG A 350 -32.97 15.39 18.92
C ARG A 350 -33.21 16.87 19.22
N ASN A 351 -33.63 17.64 18.19
CA ASN A 351 -33.96 19.06 18.37
C ASN A 351 -35.07 19.28 19.41
N LEU A 352 -36.17 18.52 19.31
CA LEU A 352 -37.29 18.62 20.25
C LEU A 352 -36.88 18.26 21.71
N LYS A 353 -36.02 17.27 21.89
CA LYS A 353 -35.53 16.91 23.22
C LYS A 353 -34.63 18.01 23.80
N GLN A 354 -33.78 18.61 22.98
CA GLN A 354 -32.87 19.68 23.37
C GLN A 354 -33.64 20.97 23.70
N GLU A 355 -34.68 21.32 22.94
CA GLU A 355 -35.54 22.48 23.24
C GLU A 355 -36.32 22.31 24.53
N ARG A 356 -36.78 21.09 24.84
CA ARG A 356 -37.59 20.82 26.06
C ARG A 356 -36.73 20.69 27.31
N ASN A 357 -35.51 20.15 27.21
CA ASN A 357 -34.61 19.91 28.30
C ASN A 357 -33.17 20.29 27.88
N PRO A 358 -32.81 21.59 27.89
CA PRO A 358 -31.50 22.06 27.41
C PRO A 358 -30.30 21.41 28.14
N ASP A 359 -30.44 21.09 29.42
CA ASP A 359 -29.38 20.54 30.26
C ASP A 359 -29.31 19.00 30.20
N SER A 360 -30.24 18.34 29.51
CA SER A 360 -30.23 16.88 29.42
C SER A 360 -29.40 16.39 28.23
N VAL A 361 -28.54 15.40 28.48
CA VAL A 361 -27.87 14.68 27.39
C VAL A 361 -28.93 13.94 26.56
N VAL A 362 -29.01 14.29 25.28
CA VAL A 362 -29.96 13.65 24.37
C VAL A 362 -29.43 12.28 23.95
N ARG A 363 -29.81 11.26 24.72
CA ARG A 363 -29.53 9.85 24.37
C ARG A 363 -30.43 9.41 23.20
N GLY A 364 -29.84 8.78 22.20
CA GLY A 364 -30.54 8.23 21.02
C GLY A 364 -29.84 6.97 20.53
N PRO A 365 -30.50 6.18 19.64
CA PRO A 365 -29.88 5.01 19.04
C PRO A 365 -28.67 5.42 18.21
N ILE A 366 -27.69 4.54 18.12
CA ILE A 366 -26.50 4.73 17.26
C ILE A 366 -26.91 4.40 15.83
N LEU A 367 -26.73 5.35 14.92
CA LEU A 367 -27.02 5.10 13.51
C LEU A 367 -25.91 4.23 12.89
N CYS A 368 -26.30 3.10 12.31
CA CYS A 368 -25.40 2.21 11.56
C CYS A 368 -25.76 2.22 10.08
N PHE A 369 -24.86 2.73 9.25
CA PHE A 369 -25.01 2.73 7.79
C PHE A 369 -24.48 1.41 7.23
N SER A 370 -25.38 0.50 6.86
CA SER A 370 -25.05 -0.80 6.30
C SER A 370 -25.23 -0.82 4.79
N GLY A 371 -24.30 -1.43 4.06
CA GLY A 371 -24.42 -1.61 2.61
C GLY A 371 -23.09 -1.63 1.88
N PRO A 372 -23.11 -1.83 0.56
CA PRO A 372 -21.91 -2.06 -0.23
C PRO A 372 -20.95 -0.86 -0.23
N PRO A 373 -19.68 -1.09 -0.57
CA PRO A 373 -18.69 0.00 -0.64
C PRO A 373 -19.02 0.99 -1.76
N GLY A 374 -18.73 2.28 -1.50
CA GLY A 374 -18.87 3.34 -2.51
C GLY A 374 -20.29 3.88 -2.69
N VAL A 375 -21.22 3.60 -1.77
CA VAL A 375 -22.59 4.17 -1.79
C VAL A 375 -22.73 5.48 -1.03
N GLY A 376 -21.63 6.03 -0.50
CA GLY A 376 -21.65 7.36 0.12
C GLY A 376 -21.84 7.35 1.64
N LYS A 377 -21.72 6.24 2.34
CA LYS A 377 -21.86 6.14 3.81
C LYS A 377 -21.03 7.19 4.55
N THR A 378 -19.73 7.28 4.25
CA THR A 378 -18.82 8.22 4.93
C THR A 378 -19.09 9.68 4.57
N SER A 379 -19.49 9.95 3.33
CA SER A 379 -19.85 11.32 2.92
C SER A 379 -21.13 11.80 3.58
N LEU A 380 -22.09 10.89 3.81
CA LEU A 380 -23.34 11.22 4.50
C LEU A 380 -23.09 11.63 5.96
N GLY A 381 -22.18 10.96 6.66
CA GLY A 381 -21.77 11.37 8.01
C GLY A 381 -21.17 12.79 8.05
N LYS A 382 -20.36 13.14 7.05
CA LYS A 382 -19.86 14.51 6.90
C LYS A 382 -20.98 15.53 6.66
N SER A 383 -21.96 15.16 5.83
CA SER A 383 -23.09 16.04 5.55
C SER A 383 -23.98 16.24 6.77
N ILE A 384 -24.16 15.21 7.59
CA ILE A 384 -24.86 15.33 8.89
C ILE A 384 -24.10 16.30 9.80
N ALA A 385 -22.79 16.14 9.96
CA ALA A 385 -21.98 17.03 10.80
C ALA A 385 -22.09 18.49 10.34
N ARG A 386 -21.99 18.72 9.02
CA ARG A 386 -22.19 20.05 8.41
C ARG A 386 -23.61 20.60 8.64
N ALA A 387 -24.62 19.74 8.62
CA ALA A 387 -26.00 20.13 8.80
C ALA A 387 -26.33 20.61 10.21
N ILE A 388 -25.68 20.02 11.22
CA ILE A 388 -25.88 20.37 12.63
C ILE A 388 -24.83 21.34 13.17
N GLY A 389 -23.78 21.67 12.38
CA GLY A 389 -22.73 22.61 12.77
C GLY A 389 -21.67 22.01 13.70
N ARG A 390 -21.49 20.69 13.71
CA ARG A 390 -20.51 19.97 14.52
C ARG A 390 -19.24 19.59 13.73
N GLU A 391 -18.13 19.46 14.43
CA GLU A 391 -16.91 18.89 13.87
C GLU A 391 -17.10 17.42 13.50
N PHE A 392 -16.40 16.98 12.45
CA PHE A 392 -16.49 15.61 11.94
C PHE A 392 -15.18 14.89 12.13
N VAL A 393 -15.22 13.77 12.82
CA VAL A 393 -14.07 12.87 13.01
C VAL A 393 -14.39 11.49 12.50
N ARG A 394 -13.41 10.85 11.86
CA ARG A 394 -13.54 9.48 11.34
C ARG A 394 -12.41 8.61 11.87
N MET A 395 -12.77 7.44 12.39
CA MET A 395 -11.86 6.37 12.78
C MET A 395 -12.25 5.09 12.04
N SER A 396 -11.29 4.43 11.38
CA SER A 396 -11.52 3.10 10.81
C SER A 396 -11.25 2.04 11.87
N LEU A 397 -12.19 1.12 12.02
CA LEU A 397 -12.09 -0.06 12.88
C LEU A 397 -11.59 -1.30 12.12
N GLY A 398 -11.50 -1.20 10.78
CA GLY A 398 -10.98 -2.28 9.95
C GLY A 398 -9.51 -2.56 10.25
N GLY A 399 -9.23 -3.75 10.78
CA GLY A 399 -7.89 -4.19 11.15
C GLY A 399 -7.50 -3.96 12.60
N VAL A 400 -8.35 -3.33 13.42
CA VAL A 400 -8.18 -3.23 14.87
C VAL A 400 -8.36 -4.63 15.47
N ARG A 401 -7.37 -5.09 16.21
CA ARG A 401 -7.35 -6.41 16.86
C ARG A 401 -7.03 -6.33 18.35
N ASP A 402 -6.41 -5.25 18.79
CA ASP A 402 -5.98 -5.01 20.15
C ASP A 402 -6.89 -3.96 20.80
N GLU A 403 -7.41 -4.27 21.99
CA GLU A 403 -8.18 -3.35 22.82
C GLU A 403 -7.40 -2.07 23.11
N ALA A 404 -6.08 -2.16 23.25
CA ALA A 404 -5.21 -1.03 23.50
C ALA A 404 -5.21 0.02 22.38
N GLU A 405 -5.58 -0.34 21.13
CA GLU A 405 -5.79 0.67 20.08
C GLU A 405 -6.98 1.59 20.41
N ILE A 406 -7.99 1.10 21.15
CA ILE A 406 -9.19 1.85 21.50
C ILE A 406 -8.98 2.59 22.82
N ARG A 407 -8.49 1.88 23.86
CA ARG A 407 -8.32 2.37 25.23
C ARG A 407 -6.93 2.88 25.57
N GLY A 408 -5.97 2.81 24.67
CA GLY A 408 -4.59 3.23 24.92
C GLY A 408 -3.77 2.22 25.74
N HIS A 409 -2.50 2.51 25.86
CA HIS A 409 -1.54 1.76 26.67
C HIS A 409 -1.27 2.49 27.98
N ARG A 410 -1.02 1.75 29.07
CA ARG A 410 -0.63 2.35 30.35
C ARG A 410 0.61 3.22 30.17
N ARG A 411 0.61 4.42 30.73
CA ARG A 411 1.68 5.43 30.59
C ARG A 411 3.07 4.98 31.09
N THR A 412 3.14 3.87 31.82
CA THR A 412 4.41 3.29 32.29
C THR A 412 5.26 2.67 31.18
N TYR A 413 4.69 2.43 30.00
CA TYR A 413 5.43 1.91 28.85
C TYR A 413 6.06 3.03 28.02
N ILE A 414 7.31 2.86 27.63
CA ILE A 414 8.00 3.84 26.77
C ILE A 414 7.27 3.94 25.42
N GLY A 415 6.90 5.16 25.04
CA GLY A 415 6.15 5.40 23.80
C GLY A 415 4.64 5.14 23.90
N ALA A 416 4.09 4.96 25.12
CA ALA A 416 2.65 4.86 25.31
C ALA A 416 1.92 6.11 24.82
N LEU A 417 0.74 5.91 24.25
CA LEU A 417 -0.16 6.95 23.78
C LEU A 417 -1.59 6.63 24.22
N PRO A 418 -2.44 7.65 24.38
CA PRO A 418 -3.88 7.44 24.56
C PRO A 418 -4.48 6.64 23.41
N GLY A 419 -5.60 6.00 23.66
CA GLY A 419 -6.37 5.28 22.64
C GLY A 419 -6.84 6.18 21.51
N ARG A 420 -7.13 5.57 20.36
CA ARG A 420 -7.53 6.28 19.13
C ARG A 420 -8.82 7.10 19.30
N ILE A 421 -9.68 6.74 20.26
CA ILE A 421 -10.88 7.53 20.62
C ILE A 421 -10.43 8.88 21.18
N ILE A 422 -9.61 8.88 22.21
CA ILE A 422 -9.10 10.11 22.85
C ILE A 422 -8.26 10.94 21.89
N GLN A 423 -7.38 10.32 21.10
CA GLN A 423 -6.62 11.02 20.05
C GLN A 423 -7.54 11.73 19.04
N SER A 424 -8.65 11.09 18.70
CA SER A 424 -9.64 11.65 17.77
C SER A 424 -10.44 12.78 18.40
N MET A 425 -10.75 12.71 19.70
CA MET A 425 -11.39 13.79 20.43
C MET A 425 -10.48 15.02 20.54
N LYS A 426 -9.19 14.85 20.82
CA LYS A 426 -8.20 15.95 20.75
C LYS A 426 -8.18 16.60 19.37
N LYS A 427 -8.20 15.80 18.30
CA LYS A 427 -8.22 16.31 16.90
C LYS A 427 -9.51 17.05 16.57
N ALA A 428 -10.64 16.64 17.13
CA ALA A 428 -11.93 17.32 16.96
C ALA A 428 -11.92 18.70 17.61
N GLY A 429 -11.23 18.87 18.73
CA GLY A 429 -11.16 20.11 19.49
C GLY A 429 -12.50 20.52 20.14
N THR A 430 -13.51 19.66 20.10
CA THR A 430 -14.84 19.83 20.73
C THR A 430 -15.27 18.50 21.36
N ASN A 431 -16.09 18.56 22.42
CA ASN A 431 -16.57 17.38 23.14
C ASN A 431 -17.84 16.76 22.54
N ASN A 432 -18.44 17.41 21.53
CA ASN A 432 -19.67 16.97 20.88
C ASN A 432 -19.55 16.76 19.35
N PRO A 433 -18.45 16.20 18.82
CA PRO A 433 -18.30 15.98 17.39
C PRO A 433 -19.31 14.93 16.88
N VAL A 434 -19.46 14.86 15.56
CA VAL A 434 -19.97 13.66 14.89
C VAL A 434 -18.79 12.71 14.68
N PHE A 435 -18.80 11.60 15.39
CA PHE A 435 -17.73 10.61 15.39
C PHE A 435 -18.16 9.40 14.55
N MET A 436 -17.51 9.23 13.40
CA MET A 436 -17.78 8.10 12.51
C MET A 436 -16.81 6.96 12.74
N LEU A 437 -17.35 5.82 13.11
CA LEU A 437 -16.65 4.54 13.26
C LEU A 437 -16.86 3.70 12.01
N ASP A 438 -15.87 3.64 11.17
CA ASP A 438 -15.97 3.02 9.83
C ASP A 438 -15.54 1.54 9.88
N GLU A 439 -16.26 0.68 9.16
CA GLU A 439 -15.98 -0.75 9.01
C GLU A 439 -16.08 -1.56 10.34
N ILE A 440 -17.15 -1.35 11.12
CA ILE A 440 -17.37 -2.05 12.39
C ILE A 440 -17.58 -3.56 12.22
N ASP A 441 -18.01 -4.00 11.02
CA ASP A 441 -18.13 -5.39 10.62
C ASP A 441 -16.78 -6.11 10.44
N LYS A 442 -15.67 -5.37 10.51
CA LYS A 442 -14.31 -5.92 10.40
C LYS A 442 -13.53 -5.92 11.73
N LEU A 443 -14.20 -5.68 12.83
CA LEU A 443 -13.62 -5.88 14.15
C LEU A 443 -13.24 -7.35 14.32
N GLY A 444 -11.97 -7.62 14.55
CA GLY A 444 -11.47 -8.97 14.83
C GLY A 444 -11.33 -9.18 16.34
N SER A 445 -11.56 -10.40 16.81
CA SER A 445 -11.11 -10.84 18.13
C SER A 445 -9.83 -11.65 17.96
N ASP A 446 -8.79 -11.36 18.72
CA ASP A 446 -7.53 -12.09 18.75
C ASP A 446 -7.18 -12.42 20.22
N PHE A 447 -6.18 -13.26 20.45
CA PHE A 447 -5.69 -13.64 21.79
C PHE A 447 -5.20 -12.43 22.65
N ARG A 448 -5.11 -11.24 22.07
CA ARG A 448 -4.58 -10.02 22.71
C ARG A 448 -5.61 -9.07 23.29
N GLY A 449 -6.88 -9.38 23.22
CA GLY A 449 -7.95 -8.56 23.75
C GLY A 449 -9.25 -8.65 22.96
N ASP A 450 -10.31 -8.07 23.49
CA ASP A 450 -11.62 -7.96 22.84
C ASP A 450 -11.96 -6.50 22.50
N PRO A 451 -11.58 -6.02 21.29
CA PRO A 451 -11.95 -4.67 20.87
C PRO A 451 -13.46 -4.42 20.85
N SER A 452 -14.28 -5.48 20.74
CA SER A 452 -15.73 -5.35 20.74
C SER A 452 -16.25 -4.93 22.13
N SER A 453 -15.64 -5.45 23.19
CA SER A 453 -15.96 -5.03 24.57
C SER A 453 -15.57 -3.58 24.84
N ALA A 454 -14.39 -3.13 24.37
CA ALA A 454 -14.00 -1.73 24.48
C ALA A 454 -14.97 -0.81 23.70
N MET A 455 -15.43 -1.26 22.53
CA MET A 455 -16.40 -0.52 21.73
C MET A 455 -17.79 -0.48 22.35
N LEU A 456 -18.18 -1.49 23.16
CA LEU A 456 -19.43 -1.42 23.91
C LEU A 456 -19.41 -0.27 24.92
N GLU A 457 -18.32 -0.08 25.66
CA GLU A 457 -18.18 1.04 26.58
C GLU A 457 -18.24 2.41 25.88
N VAL A 458 -17.61 2.52 24.71
CA VAL A 458 -17.65 3.76 23.89
C VAL A 458 -19.07 4.06 23.38
N LEU A 459 -19.79 3.02 22.96
CA LEU A 459 -21.06 3.15 22.26
C LEU A 459 -22.29 3.04 23.16
N ASP A 460 -22.16 2.46 24.32
CA ASP A 460 -23.29 2.30 25.24
C ASP A 460 -23.62 3.64 25.90
N PRO A 461 -24.81 4.22 25.67
CA PRO A 461 -25.20 5.48 26.31
C PRO A 461 -25.31 5.44 27.84
N GLU A 462 -25.29 4.25 28.45
CA GLU A 462 -25.31 4.06 29.91
C GLU A 462 -23.90 4.05 30.53
N GLN A 463 -22.85 3.89 29.69
CA GLN A 463 -21.46 3.75 30.14
C GLN A 463 -20.53 4.82 29.55
N ASN A 464 -20.89 5.45 28.42
CA ASN A 464 -19.99 6.32 27.69
C ASN A 464 -19.78 7.71 28.31
N ASP A 465 -20.45 8.04 29.39
CA ASP A 465 -20.20 9.24 30.21
C ASP A 465 -18.95 9.11 31.11
N SER A 466 -18.46 7.88 31.29
CA SER A 466 -17.31 7.53 32.10
C SER A 466 -16.33 6.62 31.33
N PHE A 467 -16.02 6.99 30.08
CA PHE A 467 -15.07 6.24 29.28
C PHE A 467 -13.66 6.31 29.85
N SER A 468 -13.09 5.16 30.20
CA SER A 468 -11.77 5.05 30.82
C SER A 468 -10.69 4.65 29.83
N ASP A 469 -9.78 5.60 29.55
CA ASP A 469 -8.58 5.36 28.75
C ASP A 469 -7.41 4.98 29.65
N HIS A 470 -6.68 3.91 29.32
CA HIS A 470 -5.59 3.38 30.15
C HIS A 470 -4.38 4.32 30.27
N TYR A 471 -4.21 5.24 29.31
CA TYR A 471 -3.16 6.24 29.36
C TYR A 471 -3.55 7.42 30.24
N LEU A 472 -4.80 7.89 30.10
CA LEU A 472 -5.29 9.05 30.83
C LEU A 472 -5.55 8.71 32.31
N GLU A 473 -6.05 7.51 32.62
CA GLU A 473 -6.44 7.04 33.96
C GLU A 473 -7.45 7.99 34.65
N VAL A 474 -8.19 8.77 33.86
CA VAL A 474 -9.31 9.61 34.25
C VAL A 474 -10.44 9.43 33.27
N ASP A 475 -11.67 9.51 33.74
CA ASP A 475 -12.85 9.31 32.94
C ASP A 475 -13.08 10.48 31.99
N PHE A 476 -13.42 10.15 30.72
CA PHE A 476 -13.74 11.13 29.69
C PHE A 476 -15.20 10.98 29.23
N ASP A 477 -15.96 12.06 29.30
CA ASP A 477 -17.38 12.06 28.93
C ASP A 477 -17.57 12.07 27.42
N LEU A 478 -18.00 10.94 26.84
CA LEU A 478 -18.36 10.77 25.43
C LEU A 478 -19.87 10.89 25.18
N SER A 479 -20.68 11.17 26.19
CA SER A 479 -22.16 11.18 26.10
C SER A 479 -22.70 12.24 25.12
N LYS A 480 -21.97 13.33 24.91
CA LYS A 480 -22.31 14.41 23.97
C LYS A 480 -21.92 14.10 22.53
N VAL A 481 -21.08 13.10 22.30
CA VAL A 481 -20.63 12.68 20.97
C VAL A 481 -21.80 12.06 20.20
N MET A 482 -21.92 12.39 18.92
CA MET A 482 -22.85 11.72 18.02
C MET A 482 -22.11 10.61 17.26
N PHE A 483 -22.25 9.37 17.74
CA PHE A 483 -21.65 8.22 17.07
C PHE A 483 -22.47 7.78 15.85
N ILE A 484 -21.77 7.56 14.75
CA ILE A 484 -22.30 6.96 13.52
C ILE A 484 -21.36 5.81 13.16
N THR A 485 -21.91 4.63 12.93
CA THR A 485 -21.12 3.46 12.51
C THR A 485 -21.36 3.13 11.05
N THR A 486 -20.41 2.47 10.39
CA THR A 486 -20.61 1.91 9.06
C THR A 486 -20.26 0.44 9.01
N ALA A 487 -21.02 -0.32 8.24
CA ALA A 487 -20.74 -1.72 7.94
C ALA A 487 -20.93 -2.03 6.46
N ASN A 488 -20.26 -3.03 5.95
CA ASN A 488 -20.55 -3.56 4.62
C ASN A 488 -21.55 -4.72 4.71
N TYR A 489 -21.45 -5.52 5.76
CA TYR A 489 -22.31 -6.67 6.03
C TYR A 489 -22.83 -6.61 7.48
N GLN A 490 -24.15 -6.50 7.63
CA GLN A 490 -24.76 -6.38 8.96
C GLN A 490 -24.60 -7.65 9.82
N ASP A 491 -24.57 -8.81 9.19
CA ASP A 491 -24.45 -10.09 9.91
C ASP A 491 -23.04 -10.34 10.47
N ALA A 492 -22.05 -9.60 9.98
CA ALA A 492 -20.69 -9.63 10.50
C ALA A 492 -20.46 -8.67 11.70
N ILE A 493 -21.44 -7.84 12.04
CA ILE A 493 -21.38 -6.97 13.22
C ILE A 493 -21.55 -7.84 14.46
N PRO A 494 -20.69 -7.72 15.48
CA PRO A 494 -20.87 -8.43 16.76
C PRO A 494 -22.28 -8.21 17.32
N PRO A 495 -23.00 -9.28 17.72
CA PRO A 495 -24.41 -9.19 18.15
C PRO A 495 -24.66 -8.15 19.24
N ALA A 496 -23.80 -8.10 20.24
CA ALA A 496 -23.92 -7.17 21.35
C ALA A 496 -23.87 -5.68 20.93
N LEU A 497 -23.07 -5.36 19.90
CA LEU A 497 -23.02 -4.02 19.30
C LEU A 497 -24.23 -3.77 18.41
N ARG A 498 -24.63 -4.78 17.62
CA ARG A 498 -25.78 -4.66 16.69
C ARG A 498 -27.08 -4.35 17.41
N ASP A 499 -27.31 -4.92 18.57
CA ASP A 499 -28.54 -4.70 19.37
C ASP A 499 -28.68 -3.24 19.87
N ARG A 500 -27.60 -2.46 19.89
CA ARG A 500 -27.59 -1.03 20.27
C ARG A 500 -27.69 -0.09 19.07
N MET A 501 -27.69 -0.64 17.86
CA MET A 501 -27.63 0.13 16.62
C MET A 501 -28.97 0.14 15.89
N GLU A 502 -29.30 1.28 15.33
CA GLU A 502 -30.35 1.40 14.34
C GLU A 502 -29.72 1.27 12.95
N ILE A 503 -30.00 0.15 12.29
CA ILE A 503 -29.41 -0.17 10.99
C ILE A 503 -30.20 0.54 9.89
N LEU A 504 -29.50 1.36 9.11
CA LEU A 504 -30.01 2.01 7.91
C LEU A 504 -29.36 1.35 6.69
N ASP A 505 -30.17 0.66 5.89
CA ASP A 505 -29.70 -0.08 4.74
C ASP A 505 -29.49 0.81 3.52
N PHE A 506 -28.29 0.80 3.00
CA PHE A 506 -27.88 1.47 1.78
C PHE A 506 -27.89 0.46 0.64
N SER A 507 -28.88 0.57 -0.23
CA SER A 507 -28.90 -0.18 -1.48
C SER A 507 -27.82 0.34 -2.46
N GLY A 508 -27.43 -0.52 -3.42
CA GLY A 508 -26.60 -0.08 -4.54
C GLY A 508 -27.34 0.93 -5.44
N TYR A 509 -26.58 1.70 -6.20
CA TYR A 509 -27.12 2.64 -7.16
C TYR A 509 -27.43 1.96 -8.50
N ILE A 510 -28.57 2.30 -9.08
CA ILE A 510 -28.90 1.94 -10.46
C ILE A 510 -28.15 2.86 -11.44
N GLU A 511 -28.11 2.48 -12.73
CA GLU A 511 -27.34 3.22 -13.74
C GLU A 511 -27.75 4.70 -13.81
N ASP A 512 -29.05 4.99 -13.80
CA ASP A 512 -29.54 6.38 -13.85
C ASP A 512 -29.13 7.21 -12.62
N GLU A 513 -29.12 6.60 -11.43
CA GLU A 513 -28.62 7.22 -10.21
C GLU A 513 -27.10 7.48 -10.32
N LYS A 514 -26.32 6.49 -10.80
CA LYS A 514 -24.89 6.65 -11.02
C LYS A 514 -24.56 7.77 -12.02
N ILE A 515 -25.34 7.88 -13.10
CA ILE A 515 -25.18 8.97 -14.08
C ILE A 515 -25.40 10.32 -13.39
N LYS A 516 -26.46 10.45 -12.59
CA LYS A 516 -26.77 11.71 -11.88
C LYS A 516 -25.71 12.05 -10.83
N ILE A 517 -25.27 11.06 -10.06
CA ILE A 517 -24.19 11.21 -9.09
C ILE A 517 -22.89 11.63 -9.81
N ALA A 518 -22.57 10.99 -10.92
CA ALA A 518 -21.39 11.35 -11.70
C ALA A 518 -21.45 12.80 -12.18
N GLN A 519 -22.59 13.23 -12.72
CA GLN A 519 -22.78 14.60 -13.24
C GLN A 519 -22.76 15.67 -12.14
N ARG A 520 -23.41 15.40 -10.98
CA ARG A 520 -23.54 16.39 -9.92
C ARG A 520 -22.31 16.48 -9.02
N HIS A 521 -21.66 15.34 -8.74
CA HIS A 521 -20.63 15.25 -7.70
C HIS A 521 -19.27 14.78 -8.20
N LEU A 522 -19.19 13.61 -8.89
CA LEU A 522 -17.89 13.02 -9.21
C LEU A 522 -17.12 13.81 -10.27
N ILE A 523 -17.77 14.18 -11.37
CA ILE A 523 -17.13 14.91 -12.47
C ILE A 523 -16.64 16.29 -12.01
N PRO A 524 -17.46 17.14 -11.34
CA PRO A 524 -17.00 18.42 -10.83
C PRO A 524 -15.82 18.31 -9.85
N LYS A 525 -15.85 17.32 -8.97
CA LYS A 525 -14.78 17.03 -8.03
C LYS A 525 -13.49 16.65 -8.78
N GLN A 526 -13.60 15.66 -9.67
CA GLN A 526 -12.45 15.14 -10.42
C GLN A 526 -11.86 16.15 -11.42
N ILE A 527 -12.67 17.06 -11.97
CA ILE A 527 -12.20 18.19 -12.77
C ILE A 527 -11.25 19.07 -11.94
N GLY A 528 -11.65 19.44 -10.72
CA GLY A 528 -10.83 20.24 -9.82
C GLY A 528 -9.54 19.52 -9.38
N GLU A 529 -9.65 18.25 -8.98
CA GLU A 529 -8.50 17.43 -8.53
C GLU A 529 -7.45 17.21 -9.63
N ASN A 530 -7.86 17.21 -10.92
CA ASN A 530 -6.94 17.06 -12.04
C ASN A 530 -6.51 18.41 -12.68
N GLY A 531 -6.74 19.55 -12.00
CA GLY A 531 -6.30 20.86 -12.45
C GLY A 531 -7.04 21.40 -13.67
N LEU A 532 -8.22 20.83 -14.00
CA LEU A 532 -9.04 21.22 -15.12
C LEU A 532 -10.18 22.16 -14.68
N THR A 533 -10.81 22.86 -15.64
CA THR A 533 -11.99 23.68 -15.40
C THR A 533 -13.21 23.13 -16.15
N LYS A 534 -14.41 23.43 -15.64
CA LYS A 534 -15.69 23.06 -16.31
C LYS A 534 -15.84 23.63 -17.73
N LYS A 535 -15.07 24.67 -18.09
CA LYS A 535 -15.10 25.27 -19.43
C LYS A 535 -14.24 24.48 -20.41
N GLU A 536 -13.22 23.80 -19.93
CA GLU A 536 -12.24 23.04 -20.73
C GLU A 536 -12.70 21.64 -21.04
N VAL A 537 -13.44 21.00 -20.12
CA VAL A 537 -13.84 19.60 -20.31
C VAL A 537 -15.33 19.40 -20.03
N SER A 538 -15.96 18.57 -20.87
CA SER A 538 -17.32 18.08 -20.65
C SER A 538 -17.44 16.60 -21.00
N LEU A 539 -18.19 15.85 -20.20
CA LEU A 539 -18.49 14.44 -20.45
C LEU A 539 -19.97 14.31 -20.86
N ASP A 540 -20.21 13.65 -21.98
CA ASP A 540 -21.57 13.37 -22.43
C ASP A 540 -22.23 12.29 -21.58
N LYS A 541 -23.56 12.31 -21.50
CA LYS A 541 -24.35 11.25 -20.82
C LYS A 541 -24.01 9.86 -21.38
N THR A 542 -23.83 9.74 -22.71
CA THR A 542 -23.43 8.50 -23.38
C THR A 542 -22.03 8.02 -22.98
N ALA A 543 -21.09 8.93 -22.75
CA ALA A 543 -19.75 8.60 -22.26
C ALA A 543 -19.81 8.08 -20.82
N ILE A 544 -20.61 8.71 -19.96
CA ILE A 544 -20.81 8.27 -18.57
C ILE A 544 -21.47 6.88 -18.54
N SER A 545 -22.52 6.67 -19.35
CA SER A 545 -23.17 5.36 -19.47
C SER A 545 -22.20 4.28 -19.97
N GLU A 546 -21.31 4.60 -20.90
CA GLU A 546 -20.27 3.68 -21.38
C GLU A 546 -19.26 3.33 -20.27
N LEU A 547 -18.82 4.31 -19.47
CA LEU A 547 -17.96 4.07 -18.32
C LEU A 547 -18.62 3.11 -17.32
N ILE A 548 -19.90 3.32 -17.03
CA ILE A 548 -20.67 2.48 -16.09
C ILE A 548 -20.81 1.06 -16.61
N ARG A 549 -21.18 0.89 -17.89
CA ARG A 549 -21.51 -0.43 -18.48
C ARG A 549 -20.29 -1.25 -18.81
N SER A 550 -19.26 -0.61 -19.38
CA SER A 550 -18.15 -1.29 -20.01
C SER A 550 -16.84 -1.29 -19.21
N TYR A 551 -16.70 -0.41 -18.21
CA TYR A 551 -15.46 -0.25 -17.46
C TYR A 551 -15.64 -0.42 -15.94
N THR A 552 -16.89 -0.43 -15.44
CA THR A 552 -17.14 -0.65 -14.01
C THR A 552 -18.14 -1.77 -13.77
N ARG A 553 -17.96 -2.53 -12.66
CA ARG A 553 -18.89 -3.55 -12.19
C ARG A 553 -18.93 -3.46 -10.66
N GLU A 554 -19.79 -2.59 -10.15
CA GLU A 554 -19.93 -2.29 -8.73
C GLU A 554 -21.34 -1.82 -8.39
N SER A 555 -21.80 -2.01 -7.16
CA SER A 555 -23.05 -1.45 -6.67
C SER A 555 -22.95 0.04 -6.34
N GLY A 556 -21.80 0.51 -5.87
CA GLY A 556 -21.54 1.92 -5.60
C GLY A 556 -21.00 2.71 -6.80
N VAL A 557 -20.22 3.75 -6.53
CA VAL A 557 -19.62 4.65 -7.53
C VAL A 557 -18.11 4.85 -7.36
N ARG A 558 -17.45 4.04 -6.54
CA ARG A 558 -16.02 4.19 -6.25
C ARG A 558 -15.10 3.92 -7.45
N ASN A 559 -15.38 2.85 -8.20
CA ASN A 559 -14.63 2.53 -9.41
C ASN A 559 -15.02 3.49 -10.54
N LEU A 560 -16.29 3.91 -10.61
CA LEU A 560 -16.73 4.93 -11.56
C LEU A 560 -15.95 6.24 -11.35
N GLU A 561 -15.77 6.68 -10.12
CA GLU A 561 -14.95 7.85 -9.80
C GLU A 561 -13.51 7.67 -10.28
N ARG A 562 -12.90 6.50 -10.07
CA ARG A 562 -11.55 6.18 -10.55
C ARG A 562 -11.44 6.20 -12.08
N GLU A 563 -12.41 5.64 -12.78
CA GLU A 563 -12.39 5.65 -14.25
C GLU A 563 -12.67 7.06 -14.82
N ILE A 564 -13.51 7.86 -14.17
CA ILE A 564 -13.65 9.29 -14.50
C ILE A 564 -12.32 10.02 -14.31
N ALA A 565 -11.62 9.80 -13.20
CA ALA A 565 -10.30 10.37 -12.95
C ALA A 565 -9.27 9.92 -14.00
N ASN A 566 -9.29 8.64 -14.42
CA ASN A 566 -8.44 8.11 -15.48
C ASN A 566 -8.66 8.83 -16.82
N VAL A 567 -9.93 9.03 -17.20
CA VAL A 567 -10.29 9.78 -18.41
C VAL A 567 -9.83 11.23 -18.31
N LEU A 568 -10.06 11.89 -17.17
CA LEU A 568 -9.71 13.30 -16.98
C LEU A 568 -8.19 13.53 -16.99
N ARG A 569 -7.39 12.60 -16.44
CA ARG A 569 -5.93 12.65 -16.56
C ARG A 569 -5.45 12.59 -18.00
N LYS A 570 -6.10 11.75 -18.83
CA LYS A 570 -5.77 11.68 -20.27
C LYS A 570 -6.23 12.92 -21.03
N VAL A 571 -7.37 13.50 -20.61
CA VAL A 571 -7.81 14.82 -21.12
C VAL A 571 -6.77 15.89 -20.79
N ALA A 572 -6.31 15.95 -19.55
CA ALA A 572 -5.29 16.92 -19.12
C ALA A 572 -3.99 16.74 -19.92
N ARG A 573 -3.55 15.51 -20.11
CA ARG A 573 -2.40 15.18 -20.97
C ARG A 573 -2.59 15.67 -22.40
N ASP A 574 -3.73 15.36 -23.04
CA ASP A 574 -4.05 15.80 -24.40
C ASP A 574 -4.07 17.33 -24.52
N MET A 575 -4.54 18.04 -23.51
CA MET A 575 -4.54 19.50 -23.49
C MET A 575 -3.14 20.08 -23.45
N VAL A 576 -2.25 19.51 -22.67
CA VAL A 576 -0.87 19.95 -22.56
C VAL A 576 -0.09 19.60 -23.83
N GLU A 577 -0.15 18.35 -24.30
CA GLU A 577 0.62 17.88 -25.45
C GLU A 577 0.12 18.45 -26.80
N LYS A 578 -1.21 18.54 -26.98
CA LYS A 578 -1.84 18.93 -28.25
C LYS A 578 -2.29 20.39 -28.28
N THR A 579 -2.06 21.16 -27.21
CA THR A 579 -2.46 22.58 -27.07
C THR A 579 -3.97 22.82 -27.36
N VAL A 580 -4.82 21.87 -27.02
CA VAL A 580 -6.27 21.96 -27.23
C VAL A 580 -6.93 22.64 -26.06
N LYS A 581 -7.70 23.69 -26.30
CA LYS A 581 -8.37 24.50 -25.25
C LYS A 581 -9.65 23.88 -24.67
N LYS A 582 -10.29 22.96 -25.39
CA LYS A 582 -11.54 22.34 -24.95
C LYS A 582 -11.70 20.92 -25.50
N ILE A 583 -12.05 19.98 -24.62
CA ILE A 583 -12.26 18.58 -25.00
C ILE A 583 -13.66 18.13 -24.53
N ARG A 584 -14.45 17.63 -25.47
CA ARG A 584 -15.70 16.94 -25.20
C ARG A 584 -15.46 15.43 -25.23
N VAL A 585 -15.71 14.77 -24.11
CA VAL A 585 -15.55 13.33 -23.97
C VAL A 585 -16.85 12.64 -24.39
N THR A 586 -16.81 12.00 -25.54
CA THR A 586 -17.88 11.16 -26.09
C THR A 586 -17.61 9.68 -25.80
N LYS A 587 -18.58 8.79 -26.11
CA LYS A 587 -18.38 7.33 -26.05
C LYS A 587 -17.15 6.87 -26.82
N ALA A 588 -16.94 7.34 -28.03
CA ALA A 588 -15.77 6.97 -28.84
C ALA A 588 -14.46 7.39 -28.17
N LYS A 589 -14.45 8.56 -27.53
CA LYS A 589 -13.27 9.05 -26.82
C LYS A 589 -12.97 8.30 -25.54
N VAL A 590 -14.00 7.76 -24.87
CA VAL A 590 -13.80 6.83 -23.74
C VAL A 590 -13.09 5.55 -24.19
N LEU A 591 -13.52 4.98 -25.32
CA LEU A 591 -12.87 3.80 -25.90
C LEU A 591 -11.42 4.07 -26.32
N ASP A 592 -11.16 5.23 -26.90
CA ASP A 592 -9.81 5.67 -27.27
C ASP A 592 -8.91 5.81 -26.02
N TYR A 593 -9.43 6.42 -24.97
CA TYR A 593 -8.67 6.64 -23.75
C TYR A 593 -8.47 5.38 -22.89
N LEU A 594 -9.49 4.57 -22.70
CA LEU A 594 -9.44 3.42 -21.79
C LEU A 594 -9.15 2.08 -22.47
N GLY A 595 -9.18 2.07 -23.81
CA GLY A 595 -8.99 0.85 -24.60
C GLY A 595 -10.25 -0.03 -24.67
N SER A 596 -10.07 -1.30 -24.95
CA SER A 596 -11.17 -2.26 -25.09
C SER A 596 -12.05 -2.35 -23.85
N PRO A 597 -13.38 -2.49 -23.99
CA PRO A 597 -14.30 -2.73 -22.89
C PRO A 597 -13.84 -3.88 -22.00
N ARG A 598 -13.89 -3.70 -20.69
CA ARG A 598 -13.56 -4.74 -19.70
C ARG A 598 -14.74 -5.68 -19.44
N PHE A 599 -15.96 -5.15 -19.59
CA PHE A 599 -17.19 -5.89 -19.36
C PHE A 599 -18.07 -5.83 -20.61
N TYR A 600 -18.60 -6.98 -21.01
CA TYR A 600 -19.55 -7.10 -22.09
C TYR A 600 -20.93 -7.41 -21.50
N SER A 601 -22.00 -6.75 -22.03
CA SER A 601 -23.36 -7.12 -21.67
C SER A 601 -23.68 -8.46 -22.37
N GLU A 602 -23.94 -9.50 -21.62
CA GLU A 602 -24.48 -10.72 -22.17
C GLU A 602 -25.95 -10.44 -22.54
N LEU A 603 -26.19 -10.33 -23.83
CA LEU A 603 -27.53 -10.09 -24.36
C LEU A 603 -28.41 -11.30 -24.13
N ALA A 604 -29.69 -11.02 -23.87
CA ALA A 604 -30.75 -12.04 -23.67
C ALA A 604 -31.03 -12.94 -24.91
N GLU A 605 -30.11 -13.02 -25.86
CA GLU A 605 -30.24 -13.77 -27.12
C GLU A 605 -30.14 -15.30 -26.91
N ARG A 606 -29.77 -15.77 -25.70
CA ARG A 606 -29.50 -17.20 -25.47
C ARG A 606 -30.75 -18.04 -25.19
N THR A 607 -31.94 -17.44 -24.98
CA THR A 607 -33.14 -18.15 -24.48
C THR A 607 -34.01 -18.81 -25.57
N THR A 608 -33.50 -18.99 -26.77
CA THR A 608 -34.26 -19.60 -27.89
C THR A 608 -34.27 -21.12 -27.86
N LYS A 609 -33.49 -21.76 -27.01
CA LYS A 609 -33.41 -23.24 -26.91
C LYS A 609 -34.13 -23.76 -25.67
N PRO A 610 -34.76 -24.94 -25.79
CA PRO A 610 -35.29 -25.62 -24.61
C PRO A 610 -34.19 -25.87 -23.57
N GLY A 611 -34.51 -25.72 -22.29
CA GLY A 611 -33.58 -25.90 -21.18
C GLY A 611 -32.74 -24.69 -20.84
N VAL A 612 -32.92 -23.54 -21.51
CA VAL A 612 -32.21 -22.27 -21.17
C VAL A 612 -33.19 -21.27 -20.59
N VAL A 613 -32.87 -20.77 -19.41
CA VAL A 613 -33.70 -19.83 -18.66
C VAL A 613 -32.84 -18.67 -18.15
N THR A 614 -33.39 -17.46 -18.17
CA THR A 614 -32.77 -16.30 -17.54
C THR A 614 -33.27 -16.14 -16.11
N GLY A 615 -32.40 -16.37 -15.15
CA GLY A 615 -32.56 -16.03 -13.74
C GLY A 615 -32.08 -14.62 -13.43
N LEU A 616 -32.44 -14.11 -12.26
CA LEU A 616 -31.98 -12.84 -11.72
C LEU A 616 -31.17 -13.08 -10.44
N ALA A 617 -29.97 -12.55 -10.39
CA ALA A 617 -29.07 -12.62 -9.25
C ALA A 617 -28.84 -11.24 -8.65
N TRP A 618 -28.55 -11.22 -7.37
CA TRP A 618 -27.97 -10.09 -6.67
C TRP A 618 -26.55 -10.44 -6.23
N THR A 619 -25.64 -9.53 -6.46
CA THR A 619 -24.22 -9.71 -6.11
C THR A 619 -23.71 -8.46 -5.40
N ALA A 620 -22.53 -8.54 -4.79
CA ALA A 620 -21.86 -7.36 -4.22
C ALA A 620 -21.63 -6.24 -5.26
N ALA A 621 -21.66 -6.55 -6.56
CA ALA A 621 -21.56 -5.61 -7.66
C ALA A 621 -22.92 -5.03 -8.11
N GLY A 622 -24.03 -5.45 -7.51
CA GLY A 622 -25.40 -5.09 -7.86
C GLY A 622 -26.19 -6.24 -8.49
N GLY A 623 -27.34 -5.92 -9.12
CA GLY A 623 -28.13 -6.92 -9.83
C GLY A 623 -27.47 -7.35 -11.13
N ASP A 624 -27.62 -8.64 -11.46
CA ASP A 624 -27.12 -9.25 -12.69
C ASP A 624 -28.09 -10.29 -13.23
N ILE A 625 -27.99 -10.60 -14.53
CA ILE A 625 -28.73 -11.72 -15.13
C ILE A 625 -27.89 -12.98 -15.03
N LEU A 626 -28.56 -14.09 -14.85
CA LEU A 626 -27.94 -15.39 -14.70
C LEU A 626 -28.58 -16.37 -15.69
N PHE A 627 -27.79 -16.92 -16.59
CA PHE A 627 -28.28 -17.99 -17.47
C PHE A 627 -28.19 -19.32 -16.74
N ILE A 628 -29.28 -20.09 -16.83
CA ILE A 628 -29.34 -21.45 -16.34
C ILE A 628 -29.58 -22.34 -17.54
N GLU A 629 -28.62 -23.22 -17.81
CA GLU A 629 -28.63 -24.11 -18.96
C GLU A 629 -28.79 -25.57 -18.44
N SER A 630 -29.81 -26.23 -18.90
CA SER A 630 -30.03 -27.63 -18.61
C SER A 630 -29.82 -28.49 -19.85
N SER A 631 -29.18 -29.62 -19.69
CA SER A 631 -29.01 -30.65 -20.73
C SER A 631 -29.44 -32.00 -20.22
N LYS A 632 -29.93 -32.85 -21.12
CA LYS A 632 -30.36 -34.23 -20.80
C LYS A 632 -29.56 -35.24 -21.60
N MET A 633 -29.26 -36.37 -20.94
CA MET A 633 -28.57 -37.50 -21.53
C MET A 633 -29.21 -38.82 -21.04
N LYS A 634 -28.97 -39.90 -21.77
CA LYS A 634 -29.40 -41.25 -21.30
C LYS A 634 -28.67 -41.58 -19.99
N GLY A 635 -29.39 -41.99 -18.97
CA GLY A 635 -28.79 -42.25 -17.67
C GLY A 635 -29.77 -42.94 -16.71
N LYS A 636 -29.51 -42.80 -15.41
CA LYS A 636 -30.27 -43.47 -14.32
C LYS A 636 -30.98 -42.44 -13.41
N GLY A 637 -31.25 -41.23 -13.89
CA GLY A 637 -31.93 -40.18 -13.15
C GLY A 637 -30.99 -39.31 -12.30
N ASN A 638 -29.70 -39.29 -12.56
CA ASN A 638 -28.75 -38.47 -11.79
C ASN A 638 -28.89 -37.00 -12.14
N LEU A 639 -28.66 -36.15 -11.12
CA LEU A 639 -28.53 -34.71 -11.28
C LEU A 639 -27.05 -34.29 -11.18
N THR A 640 -26.54 -33.71 -12.24
CA THR A 640 -25.21 -33.14 -12.25
C THR A 640 -25.32 -31.59 -12.21
N LEU A 641 -24.57 -30.96 -11.31
CA LEU A 641 -24.56 -29.52 -11.13
C LEU A 641 -23.16 -28.96 -11.34
N THR A 642 -23.03 -27.94 -12.19
CA THR A 642 -21.75 -27.26 -12.47
C THR A 642 -21.92 -25.74 -12.52
N GLY A 643 -20.84 -24.99 -12.33
CA GLY A 643 -20.83 -23.52 -12.37
C GLY A 643 -20.48 -22.86 -11.03
N GLN A 644 -19.74 -23.55 -10.15
CA GLN A 644 -19.37 -23.08 -8.80
C GLN A 644 -20.58 -22.68 -7.96
N LEU A 645 -21.53 -23.60 -7.84
CA LEU A 645 -22.73 -23.41 -7.03
C LEU A 645 -22.42 -23.71 -5.56
N GLY A 646 -22.81 -22.78 -4.70
CA GLY A 646 -22.82 -22.98 -3.25
C GLY A 646 -23.89 -24.00 -2.81
N ASP A 647 -23.86 -24.37 -1.55
CA ASP A 647 -24.67 -25.46 -1.04
C ASP A 647 -26.18 -25.15 -1.07
N VAL A 648 -26.56 -23.90 -0.73
CA VAL A 648 -27.96 -23.46 -0.78
C VAL A 648 -28.51 -23.55 -2.21
N MET A 649 -27.70 -23.20 -3.21
CA MET A 649 -28.10 -23.27 -4.61
C MET A 649 -28.21 -24.72 -5.12
N LYS A 650 -27.34 -25.62 -4.65
CA LYS A 650 -27.43 -27.06 -4.93
C LYS A 650 -28.70 -27.69 -4.32
N GLU A 651 -29.04 -27.29 -3.09
CA GLU A 651 -30.30 -27.73 -2.45
C GLU A 651 -31.51 -27.22 -3.24
N SER A 652 -31.52 -25.98 -3.70
CA SER A 652 -32.59 -25.44 -4.55
C SER A 652 -32.77 -26.21 -5.85
N ALA A 653 -31.67 -26.64 -6.50
CA ALA A 653 -31.71 -27.46 -7.70
C ALA A 653 -32.27 -28.84 -7.42
N THR A 654 -31.91 -29.42 -6.28
CA THR A 654 -32.41 -30.74 -5.84
C THR A 654 -33.89 -30.66 -5.51
N ALA A 655 -34.34 -29.62 -4.81
CA ALA A 655 -35.75 -29.40 -4.51
C ALA A 655 -36.57 -29.21 -5.79
N ALA A 656 -36.06 -28.46 -6.76
CA ALA A 656 -36.67 -28.26 -8.06
C ALA A 656 -36.87 -29.58 -8.82
N LEU A 657 -35.81 -30.40 -8.92
CA LEU A 657 -35.92 -31.70 -9.58
C LEU A 657 -36.88 -32.67 -8.83
N THR A 658 -36.88 -32.65 -7.49
CA THR A 658 -37.78 -33.44 -6.67
C THR A 658 -39.24 -33.05 -6.95
N TYR A 659 -39.53 -31.76 -7.07
CA TYR A 659 -40.88 -31.32 -7.43
C TYR A 659 -41.27 -31.79 -8.85
N VAL A 660 -40.37 -31.71 -9.83
CA VAL A 660 -40.62 -32.21 -11.20
C VAL A 660 -40.94 -33.73 -11.18
N ARG A 661 -40.19 -34.52 -10.42
CA ARG A 661 -40.40 -35.99 -10.29
C ARG A 661 -41.76 -36.33 -9.69
N SER A 662 -42.21 -35.54 -8.72
CA SER A 662 -43.48 -35.80 -8.02
C SER A 662 -44.71 -35.29 -8.75
N HIS A 663 -44.55 -34.52 -9.86
CA HIS A 663 -45.66 -33.85 -10.59
C HIS A 663 -45.53 -34.04 -12.10
N THR A 664 -45.04 -35.19 -12.56
CA THR A 664 -44.81 -35.46 -13.99
C THR A 664 -46.06 -35.36 -14.84
N ASP A 665 -47.20 -35.85 -14.35
CA ASP A 665 -48.50 -35.80 -14.98
C ASP A 665 -48.98 -34.37 -15.27
N ILE A 666 -48.87 -33.50 -14.29
CA ILE A 666 -49.31 -32.10 -14.40
C ILE A 666 -48.39 -31.31 -15.33
N LEU A 667 -47.09 -31.60 -15.28
CA LEU A 667 -46.05 -30.91 -16.05
C LEU A 667 -45.91 -31.41 -17.48
N GLY A 668 -46.61 -32.56 -17.82
CA GLY A 668 -46.49 -33.16 -19.13
C GLY A 668 -45.09 -33.73 -19.43
N VAL A 669 -44.38 -34.13 -18.40
CA VAL A 669 -43.04 -34.70 -18.47
C VAL A 669 -43.20 -36.23 -18.50
N PRO A 670 -42.39 -37.00 -19.27
CA PRO A 670 -42.43 -38.47 -19.26
C PRO A 670 -42.26 -39.02 -17.85
N GLU A 671 -43.16 -39.93 -17.42
CA GLU A 671 -43.15 -40.50 -16.07
C GLU A 671 -41.84 -41.23 -15.75
N ASP A 672 -41.23 -41.86 -16.76
CA ASP A 672 -40.03 -42.68 -16.63
C ASP A 672 -38.70 -41.89 -16.80
N PHE A 673 -38.78 -40.52 -16.90
CA PHE A 673 -37.57 -39.75 -17.11
C PHE A 673 -36.54 -39.93 -15.99
N HIS A 674 -37.01 -40.13 -14.76
CA HIS A 674 -36.15 -40.29 -13.58
C HIS A 674 -35.40 -41.64 -13.54
N GLU A 675 -35.75 -42.60 -14.38
CA GLU A 675 -35.05 -43.88 -14.53
C GLU A 675 -34.15 -43.93 -15.76
N LYS A 676 -34.45 -43.09 -16.79
CA LYS A 676 -33.80 -43.20 -18.12
C LYS A 676 -33.02 -41.98 -18.53
N THR A 677 -33.06 -40.90 -17.75
CA THR A 677 -32.52 -39.60 -18.16
C THR A 677 -31.75 -38.93 -17.04
N ASP A 678 -30.46 -38.76 -17.20
CA ASP A 678 -29.66 -37.87 -16.34
C ASP A 678 -29.87 -36.42 -16.79
N VAL A 679 -29.92 -35.51 -15.82
CA VAL A 679 -30.08 -34.06 -16.04
C VAL A 679 -28.81 -33.38 -15.56
N HIS A 680 -28.23 -32.53 -16.44
CA HIS A 680 -27.11 -31.68 -16.08
C HIS A 680 -27.58 -30.23 -16.11
N VAL A 681 -27.47 -29.55 -14.98
CA VAL A 681 -27.73 -28.10 -14.87
C VAL A 681 -26.40 -27.36 -14.73
N HIS A 682 -26.14 -26.47 -15.66
CA HIS A 682 -24.96 -25.65 -15.69
C HIS A 682 -25.34 -24.18 -15.55
N VAL A 683 -24.60 -23.44 -14.70
CA VAL A 683 -24.72 -22.00 -14.58
C VAL A 683 -23.41 -21.37 -15.02
N PRO A 684 -23.34 -20.79 -16.24
CA PRO A 684 -22.13 -20.20 -16.81
C PRO A 684 -21.48 -19.13 -15.91
N ALA A 685 -20.27 -18.68 -16.30
CA ALA A 685 -19.40 -17.79 -15.52
C ALA A 685 -18.82 -18.49 -14.26
N GLY A 686 -18.18 -19.63 -14.45
CA GLY A 686 -17.58 -20.47 -13.39
C GLY A 686 -16.47 -19.82 -12.55
N ALA A 687 -15.98 -18.64 -12.93
CA ALA A 687 -15.02 -17.89 -12.13
C ALA A 687 -15.62 -17.16 -10.92
N ILE A 688 -16.97 -17.08 -10.84
CA ILE A 688 -17.69 -16.36 -9.77
C ILE A 688 -18.51 -17.38 -8.99
N PRO A 689 -18.24 -17.57 -7.68
CA PRO A 689 -19.09 -18.39 -6.82
C PRO A 689 -20.52 -17.83 -6.78
N LYS A 690 -21.49 -18.73 -6.85
CA LYS A 690 -22.93 -18.40 -6.84
C LYS A 690 -23.61 -19.19 -5.75
N ASP A 691 -24.32 -18.49 -4.87
CA ASP A 691 -25.11 -19.13 -3.84
C ASP A 691 -26.42 -18.39 -3.59
N GLY A 692 -27.38 -19.07 -2.99
CA GLY A 692 -28.67 -18.52 -2.60
C GLY A 692 -29.87 -19.26 -3.18
N PRO A 693 -31.03 -19.22 -2.48
CA PRO A 693 -32.22 -19.97 -2.84
C PRO A 693 -33.03 -19.38 -4.00
N SER A 694 -32.77 -18.12 -4.36
CA SER A 694 -33.60 -17.33 -5.31
C SER A 694 -33.54 -17.79 -6.77
N ALA A 695 -32.65 -18.75 -7.10
CA ALA A 695 -32.57 -19.37 -8.42
C ALA A 695 -33.48 -20.62 -8.58
N GLY A 696 -34.12 -21.07 -7.51
CA GLY A 696 -34.92 -22.31 -7.50
C GLY A 696 -36.02 -22.31 -8.58
N VAL A 697 -36.77 -21.24 -8.70
CA VAL A 697 -37.80 -21.06 -9.74
C VAL A 697 -37.20 -21.17 -11.15
N SER A 698 -36.04 -20.57 -11.37
CA SER A 698 -35.38 -20.57 -12.66
C SER A 698 -34.80 -21.95 -13.01
N MET A 699 -34.24 -22.66 -12.03
CA MET A 699 -33.74 -24.05 -12.21
C MET A 699 -34.87 -25.01 -12.52
N PHE A 700 -35.95 -24.90 -11.77
CA PHE A 700 -37.17 -25.69 -12.02
C PHE A 700 -37.68 -25.50 -13.47
N THR A 701 -37.84 -24.25 -13.87
CA THR A 701 -38.34 -23.89 -15.21
C THR A 701 -37.38 -24.36 -16.32
N SER A 702 -36.08 -24.31 -16.10
CA SER A 702 -35.08 -24.82 -17.03
C SER A 702 -35.19 -26.35 -17.20
N ILE A 703 -35.34 -27.11 -16.12
CA ILE A 703 -35.49 -28.57 -16.16
C ILE A 703 -36.80 -28.93 -16.86
N VAL A 704 -37.93 -28.29 -16.53
CA VAL A 704 -39.21 -28.53 -17.18
C VAL A 704 -39.15 -28.23 -18.67
N SER A 705 -38.63 -27.07 -19.05
CA SER A 705 -38.46 -26.66 -20.45
C SER A 705 -37.63 -27.67 -21.24
N LEU A 706 -36.55 -28.20 -20.67
CA LEU A 706 -35.72 -29.24 -21.26
C LEU A 706 -36.48 -30.56 -21.49
N LEU A 707 -37.18 -31.04 -20.46
CA LEU A 707 -37.83 -32.32 -20.48
C LEU A 707 -38.98 -32.36 -21.47
N ILE A 708 -39.77 -31.28 -21.55
CA ILE A 708 -40.89 -31.14 -22.51
C ILE A 708 -40.44 -30.72 -23.90
N GLY A 709 -39.16 -30.28 -24.07
CA GLY A 709 -38.62 -29.84 -25.36
C GLY A 709 -39.16 -28.50 -25.89
N LYS A 710 -39.65 -27.61 -25.00
CA LYS A 710 -40.21 -26.32 -25.41
C LYS A 710 -39.33 -25.17 -24.86
N PRO A 711 -38.95 -24.16 -25.67
CA PRO A 711 -38.24 -23.00 -25.18
C PRO A 711 -39.14 -22.13 -24.28
N VAL A 712 -38.51 -21.42 -23.36
CA VAL A 712 -39.20 -20.46 -22.49
C VAL A 712 -39.55 -19.21 -23.30
N LYS A 713 -40.58 -18.49 -22.87
CA LYS A 713 -41.01 -17.19 -23.46
C LYS A 713 -39.81 -16.23 -23.61
N ASP A 714 -39.72 -15.65 -24.80
CA ASP A 714 -38.64 -14.70 -25.10
C ASP A 714 -38.62 -13.49 -24.16
N LYS A 715 -37.45 -12.97 -23.88
CA LYS A 715 -37.20 -11.81 -22.99
C LYS A 715 -37.87 -11.91 -21.62
N LEU A 716 -37.98 -13.14 -21.10
CA LEU A 716 -38.50 -13.44 -19.77
C LEU A 716 -37.34 -13.74 -18.82
N ALA A 717 -37.36 -13.10 -17.68
CA ALA A 717 -36.51 -13.46 -16.55
C ALA A 717 -37.38 -13.77 -15.33
N MET A 718 -36.80 -14.55 -14.40
CA MET A 718 -37.52 -14.95 -13.21
C MET A 718 -36.61 -15.09 -12.01
N THR A 719 -37.17 -14.95 -10.83
CA THR A 719 -36.47 -15.19 -9.56
C THR A 719 -37.49 -15.59 -8.50
N GLY A 720 -37.09 -16.44 -7.58
CA GLY A 720 -37.93 -16.94 -6.51
C GLY A 720 -37.35 -18.24 -5.92
N GLU A 721 -37.59 -18.43 -4.65
CA GLU A 721 -37.29 -19.70 -3.97
C GLU A 721 -38.45 -20.66 -4.15
N ILE A 722 -38.17 -21.93 -4.39
CA ILE A 722 -39.18 -23.00 -4.54
C ILE A 722 -39.14 -23.88 -3.30
N THR A 723 -40.35 -24.21 -2.80
CA THR A 723 -40.50 -25.23 -1.76
C THR A 723 -40.87 -26.58 -2.38
N LEU A 724 -40.68 -27.68 -1.64
CA LEU A 724 -41.09 -29.03 -2.05
C LEU A 724 -42.61 -29.18 -2.29
N ARG A 725 -43.41 -28.23 -1.81
CA ARG A 725 -44.88 -28.17 -2.02
C ARG A 725 -45.27 -27.27 -3.21
N GLY A 726 -44.26 -26.69 -3.88
CA GLY A 726 -44.47 -25.82 -5.04
C GLY A 726 -44.81 -24.35 -4.70
N ASN A 727 -44.73 -23.93 -3.44
CA ASN A 727 -44.90 -22.53 -3.10
C ASN A 727 -43.66 -21.71 -3.57
N VAL A 728 -43.90 -20.49 -4.01
CA VAL A 728 -42.88 -19.54 -4.40
C VAL A 728 -42.68 -18.51 -3.27
N LEU A 729 -41.53 -18.60 -2.60
CA LEU A 729 -41.20 -17.74 -1.46
C LEU A 729 -40.56 -16.42 -1.90
N PRO A 730 -40.71 -15.35 -1.08
CA PRO A 730 -40.14 -14.03 -1.38
C PRO A 730 -38.62 -14.04 -1.36
N ILE A 731 -38.05 -13.06 -2.07
CA ILE A 731 -36.59 -12.90 -2.23
C ILE A 731 -36.16 -11.45 -1.96
N GLY A 732 -34.88 -11.26 -1.68
CA GLY A 732 -34.28 -9.94 -1.52
C GLY A 732 -33.71 -9.37 -2.82
N GLY A 733 -33.36 -8.06 -2.78
CA GLY A 733 -32.71 -7.35 -3.87
C GLY A 733 -33.56 -7.18 -5.13
N VAL A 734 -34.87 -6.97 -4.97
CA VAL A 734 -35.81 -6.86 -6.10
C VAL A 734 -35.51 -5.65 -6.96
N LYS A 735 -35.19 -4.49 -6.38
CA LYS A 735 -34.82 -3.26 -7.11
C LYS A 735 -33.64 -3.53 -8.05
N GLU A 736 -32.58 -4.11 -7.54
CA GLU A 736 -31.35 -4.38 -8.28
C GLU A 736 -31.58 -5.44 -9.38
N LYS A 737 -32.28 -6.52 -9.05
CA LYS A 737 -32.63 -7.61 -9.98
C LYS A 737 -33.46 -7.12 -11.15
N VAL A 738 -34.52 -6.34 -10.88
CA VAL A 738 -35.39 -5.79 -11.91
C VAL A 738 -34.68 -4.78 -12.79
N THR A 739 -33.82 -3.94 -12.18
CA THR A 739 -33.03 -2.96 -12.94
C THR A 739 -32.01 -3.65 -13.85
N ALA A 740 -31.38 -4.72 -13.38
CA ALA A 740 -30.48 -5.51 -14.21
C ALA A 740 -31.22 -6.19 -15.38
N ALA A 741 -32.40 -6.74 -15.14
CA ALA A 741 -33.26 -7.30 -16.18
C ALA A 741 -33.62 -6.25 -17.26
N HIS A 742 -34.05 -5.08 -16.85
CA HIS A 742 -34.38 -3.96 -17.76
C HIS A 742 -33.17 -3.55 -18.60
N ARG A 743 -32.00 -3.37 -17.97
CA ARG A 743 -30.73 -3.03 -18.65
C ARG A 743 -30.32 -4.09 -19.66
N SER A 744 -30.58 -5.35 -19.40
CA SER A 744 -30.29 -6.49 -20.29
C SER A 744 -31.36 -6.73 -21.35
N GLY A 745 -32.31 -5.82 -21.53
CA GLY A 745 -33.34 -5.89 -22.57
C GLY A 745 -34.47 -6.87 -22.29
N ILE A 746 -34.59 -7.41 -21.08
CA ILE A 746 -35.73 -8.22 -20.62
C ILE A 746 -36.99 -7.32 -20.62
N ARG A 747 -38.14 -7.94 -20.93
CA ARG A 747 -39.45 -7.27 -20.98
C ARG A 747 -40.47 -7.89 -20.05
N HIS A 748 -40.24 -9.10 -19.64
CA HIS A 748 -41.17 -9.85 -18.81
C HIS A 748 -40.41 -10.35 -17.57
N ILE A 749 -40.95 -10.14 -16.39
CA ILE A 749 -40.33 -10.55 -15.14
C ILE A 749 -41.37 -11.30 -14.29
N ILE A 750 -40.97 -12.51 -13.82
CA ILE A 750 -41.74 -13.25 -12.82
C ILE A 750 -41.11 -13.02 -11.45
N LEU A 751 -41.91 -12.57 -10.51
CA LEU A 751 -41.55 -12.34 -9.10
C LEU A 751 -42.50 -13.09 -8.17
N PRO A 752 -42.05 -13.46 -6.96
CA PRO A 752 -42.96 -13.97 -5.93
C PRO A 752 -44.05 -12.96 -5.58
N ASP A 753 -45.26 -13.41 -5.27
CA ASP A 753 -46.40 -12.53 -4.97
C ASP A 753 -46.12 -11.60 -3.78
N HIS A 754 -45.43 -12.05 -2.76
CA HIS A 754 -45.05 -11.28 -1.59
C HIS A 754 -44.09 -10.11 -1.88
N ASN A 755 -43.37 -10.14 -3.02
CA ASN A 755 -42.49 -9.05 -3.46
C ASN A 755 -43.21 -7.92 -4.23
N LYS A 756 -44.56 -7.91 -4.30
CA LYS A 756 -45.30 -6.80 -4.87
C LYS A 756 -45.04 -5.45 -4.22
N LYS A 757 -44.85 -5.45 -2.90
CA LYS A 757 -44.51 -4.27 -2.12
C LYS A 757 -43.19 -3.63 -2.55
N ASP A 758 -42.21 -4.45 -2.97
CA ASP A 758 -40.88 -3.99 -3.33
C ASP A 758 -40.84 -3.26 -4.68
N LEU A 759 -41.92 -3.30 -5.45
CA LEU A 759 -42.07 -2.51 -6.67
C LEU A 759 -42.11 -1.01 -6.39
N GLU A 760 -42.47 -0.57 -5.19
CA GLU A 760 -42.45 0.84 -4.81
C GLU A 760 -41.07 1.46 -4.94
N GLU A 761 -40.02 0.68 -4.71
CA GLU A 761 -38.63 1.12 -4.79
C GLU A 761 -38.08 1.23 -6.23
N ILE A 762 -38.82 0.70 -7.20
CA ILE A 762 -38.41 0.68 -8.60
C ILE A 762 -38.86 1.99 -9.29
N PRO A 763 -37.97 2.68 -10.01
CA PRO A 763 -38.33 3.89 -10.76
C PRO A 763 -39.47 3.68 -11.74
N ASP A 764 -40.37 4.66 -11.86
CA ASP A 764 -41.59 4.55 -12.67
C ASP A 764 -41.34 4.33 -14.15
N HIS A 765 -40.23 4.87 -14.69
CA HIS A 765 -39.89 4.64 -16.10
C HIS A 765 -39.54 3.17 -16.37
N ILE A 766 -38.83 2.49 -15.40
CA ILE A 766 -38.53 1.08 -15.50
C ILE A 766 -39.81 0.22 -15.38
N LYS A 767 -40.72 0.61 -14.44
CA LYS A 767 -42.00 -0.08 -14.27
C LYS A 767 -42.86 -0.03 -15.54
N LYS A 768 -42.86 1.08 -16.27
CA LYS A 768 -43.60 1.24 -17.52
C LYS A 768 -43.08 0.37 -18.67
N ASP A 769 -41.77 0.09 -18.69
CA ASP A 769 -41.11 -0.68 -19.75
C ASP A 769 -41.22 -2.19 -19.54
N LEU A 770 -41.64 -2.66 -18.36
CA LEU A 770 -41.63 -4.03 -17.93
C LEU A 770 -43.04 -4.55 -17.65
N ASN A 771 -43.26 -5.84 -17.95
CA ASN A 771 -44.47 -6.56 -17.59
C ASN A 771 -44.13 -7.49 -16.41
N PHE A 772 -44.74 -7.25 -15.26
CA PHE A 772 -44.56 -8.04 -14.05
C PHE A 772 -45.64 -9.12 -13.93
N TYR A 773 -45.21 -10.32 -13.58
CA TYR A 773 -46.04 -11.47 -13.27
C TYR A 773 -45.73 -11.93 -11.85
N PHE A 774 -46.76 -12.16 -11.05
CA PHE A 774 -46.62 -12.52 -9.65
C PHE A 774 -47.05 -13.97 -9.44
N ALA A 775 -46.14 -14.78 -8.92
CA ALA A 775 -46.38 -16.18 -8.69
C ALA A 775 -46.50 -16.46 -7.18
N LYS A 776 -47.53 -17.19 -6.81
CA LYS A 776 -47.72 -17.80 -5.48
C LYS A 776 -47.25 -19.25 -5.48
N GLU A 777 -47.56 -19.95 -6.54
CA GLU A 777 -47.22 -21.31 -6.79
C GLU A 777 -46.38 -21.48 -8.04
N ILE A 778 -45.58 -22.52 -8.10
CA ILE A 778 -44.65 -22.76 -9.22
C ILE A 778 -45.42 -22.98 -10.54
N MET A 779 -46.66 -23.38 -10.49
CA MET A 779 -47.53 -23.53 -11.68
C MET A 779 -47.87 -22.17 -12.30
N ASP A 780 -48.00 -21.11 -11.51
CA ASP A 780 -48.18 -19.77 -12.03
C ASP A 780 -46.98 -19.33 -12.90
N VAL A 781 -45.75 -19.78 -12.50
CA VAL A 781 -44.53 -19.56 -13.27
C VAL A 781 -44.61 -20.28 -14.62
N ILE A 782 -45.00 -21.56 -14.61
CA ILE A 782 -45.10 -22.37 -15.83
C ILE A 782 -46.12 -21.78 -16.81
N ASP A 783 -47.28 -21.31 -16.34
CA ASP A 783 -48.31 -20.69 -17.19
C ASP A 783 -47.79 -19.47 -17.95
N VAL A 784 -46.90 -18.72 -17.35
CA VAL A 784 -46.27 -17.53 -17.97
C VAL A 784 -45.06 -17.94 -18.82
N ALA A 785 -44.18 -18.80 -18.31
CA ALA A 785 -42.90 -19.15 -18.93
C ALA A 785 -43.07 -20.11 -20.14
N LEU A 786 -44.02 -21.04 -20.08
CA LEU A 786 -44.27 -22.09 -21.07
C LEU A 786 -45.74 -22.12 -21.48
N PRO A 787 -46.24 -21.03 -22.14
CA PRO A 787 -47.69 -20.90 -22.43
C PRO A 787 -48.16 -22.08 -23.30
N GLY A 788 -49.31 -22.66 -22.91
CA GLY A 788 -49.94 -23.76 -23.63
C GLY A 788 -49.65 -25.16 -23.07
N LEU A 789 -48.99 -25.31 -21.92
CA LEU A 789 -48.86 -26.56 -21.17
C LEU A 789 -50.21 -26.91 -20.51
N ASN A 790 -50.89 -25.96 -19.92
CA ASN A 790 -52.17 -26.18 -19.25
C ASN A 790 -53.35 -25.99 -20.22
N GLY A 791 -53.37 -26.72 -21.34
CA GLY A 791 -54.41 -26.60 -22.41
C GLY A 791 -55.84 -27.05 -21.98
N LYS A 792 -56.19 -27.16 -20.71
CA LYS A 792 -57.56 -27.46 -20.24
C LYS A 792 -57.83 -26.88 -18.83
N LYS A 793 -57.77 -25.57 -18.64
CA LYS A 793 -58.49 -24.97 -17.51
C LYS A 793 -59.32 -23.81 -18.04
N LYS A 794 -60.68 -23.96 -17.90
CA LYS A 794 -61.69 -22.96 -18.17
C LYS A 794 -61.35 -21.66 -17.45
N LYS A 795 -61.40 -20.52 -18.17
CA LYS A 795 -61.38 -19.18 -17.60
C LYS A 795 -62.35 -19.09 -16.44
N PRO A 796 -61.99 -18.63 -15.24
CA PRO A 796 -62.97 -18.31 -14.23
C PRO A 796 -63.87 -17.19 -14.76
N ALA A 797 -65.13 -17.38 -14.69
CA ALA A 797 -66.15 -16.45 -15.14
C ALA A 797 -65.91 -15.07 -14.47
N ARG A 798 -65.81 -14.02 -15.29
CA ARG A 798 -65.85 -12.63 -14.85
C ARG A 798 -67.09 -12.39 -13.99
N ARG A 799 -66.96 -12.36 -12.66
CA ARG A 799 -68.04 -11.82 -11.79
C ARG A 799 -68.17 -10.34 -12.13
N LYS A 800 -69.26 -10.01 -12.79
CA LYS A 800 -69.71 -8.61 -12.93
C LYS A 800 -70.07 -8.13 -11.52
N THR A 801 -69.25 -7.31 -10.92
CA THR A 801 -69.62 -6.54 -9.73
C THR A 801 -70.50 -5.39 -10.17
N ASN A 802 -71.79 -5.57 -10.01
CA ASN A 802 -72.76 -4.47 -10.05
C ASN A 802 -72.57 -3.62 -8.76
N SER A 803 -71.83 -2.56 -8.82
CA SER A 803 -71.82 -1.54 -7.76
C SER A 803 -72.87 -0.49 -8.02
N LYS A 804 -74.09 -0.70 -7.50
CA LYS A 804 -75.01 0.36 -7.23
C LYS A 804 -74.67 0.95 -5.84
N LEU A 805 -73.88 2.01 -5.81
CA LEU A 805 -73.80 2.89 -4.65
C LEU A 805 -75.10 3.69 -4.51
N LYS A 806 -75.88 3.37 -3.49
CA LYS A 806 -76.84 4.28 -2.92
C LYS A 806 -76.12 5.35 -2.11
N LYS A 807 -76.36 6.62 -2.53
CA LYS A 807 -76.10 7.77 -1.66
C LYS A 807 -77.12 7.73 -0.52
N VAL A 808 -76.66 7.83 0.72
CA VAL A 808 -77.51 8.25 1.85
C VAL A 808 -76.84 9.45 2.45
N SER A 809 -77.64 10.44 2.59
CA SER A 809 -77.44 11.80 3.07
C SER A 809 -76.71 11.92 4.41
#